data_d7572509faf7dfaecf1dde525d31664e
#
_entry.id   d7572509faf7dfaecf1dde525d31664e
#
_cell.length_a   1.000
_cell.length_b   1.000
_cell.length_c   1.000
_cell.angle_alpha   90.00
_cell.angle_beta   90.00
_cell.angle_gamma   90.00
#
_symmetry.space_group_name_H-M   'P 1'
#
loop_
_entity.id
_entity.type
_entity.pdbx_description
1 polymer ?
#
loop_
_entity_poly.entity_id
_entity_poly.type
_entity_poly.pdbx_seq_one_letter_code
_entity_poly.pdbx_strand_id
1 'polypeptide(L)'
;MTLVLSMMSVLSVAQTTGGLKGKVIEQATKQPMVGVTVKVDNTQLGAITDIDGNFSIENVPTGSYSLTLTFIGFQTKKVTDVIITASKTYYAEFELLDEIGDLSEVTVVAFKGENNPITPVSAFSYSREEIFRNAGSQGDIMRALAVLPGVVSAGAQFSAIAARGQGTQDNVYMVDDIPMFNLSHLEAEGISSGFNDPNGGRFSIFAPRVVDNVQFQNGGFDATFGRKSSSYLGLGIKEGNRESSSFSAQAELLGVTLIYDGPLTKKTSLFTSARYQNFAGVANLTGISNMGTITLSDFLVKTTTEINPKNKLSFIAMHNPESPSRSIDDIDPGTNINDDNSAGLTLWDHRGGNTLVGLNLRTLTSSSSYWKNVLYFRASTVDNTFGYFTPFLTDDGEIIDPEFGHNEDALRTIKNNQQEFGYRSIFTKNYDKLTLSAGFDAIAVNLDYERNLARPDTLYTFRSTDFRPDPSQYYQILDPALYNASFDDMAFNGSAYVSLSWNVSNRLTLNPGLRYDYTGFAEQHTISPRLSGSLLLGDRQSINFATGVYYQDVSYSNVAAQSFGDVIKNERTIQNILGYKMQFSGDLKFVAEAWHKRFDDLVVQPNRVESTLNNDGTGYAYGADFSLIKRLSKKYYGQVSYSYMQSVRDDNDGLGEYDYTFNIPHVFSALASYKPNDKWVLSAKFRYSTGRPIDDFIVHDNVFNDLTLLRYSQELTSRNGRLLNDFVSFDIRADYNIQMKRSALTLFLDITDIQNTFNVNFEQFIPLTGQVSRSGLGMFPTFGLKIEL
;
A
#
# COMPACT_ATOMS: atom_id res chain seq x y z
N MET A 1 -39.92 6.86 10.53
CA MET A 1 -40.11 5.71 11.44
C MET A 1 -41.25 4.77 11.03
N THR A 2 -42.32 5.25 10.39
CA THR A 2 -43.47 4.43 9.97
C THR A 2 -43.22 3.58 8.73
N LEU A 3 -42.26 3.90 7.87
CA LEU A 3 -41.91 3.12 6.67
C LEU A 3 -41.02 1.89 6.99
N VAL A 4 -40.33 1.89 8.10
CA VAL A 4 -39.44 0.80 8.55
C VAL A 4 -40.24 -0.32 9.22
N LEU A 5 -41.37 -0.01 9.84
CA LEU A 5 -42.21 -1.00 10.51
C LEU A 5 -43.09 -1.81 9.55
N SER A 6 -43.42 -1.32 8.37
CA SER A 6 -44.28 -2.05 7.41
C SER A 6 -43.54 -3.12 6.60
N MET A 7 -42.21 -3.18 6.66
CA MET A 7 -41.39 -4.22 6.02
C MET A 7 -41.17 -5.48 6.87
N MET A 8 -41.65 -5.55 8.07
CA MET A 8 -41.41 -6.69 9.00
C MET A 8 -42.42 -7.83 8.97
N SER A 9 -43.39 -7.85 8.07
CA SER A 9 -44.51 -8.79 8.14
C SER A 9 -44.64 -9.83 7.01
N VAL A 10 -43.49 -10.31 6.43
CA VAL A 10 -43.53 -11.50 5.56
C VAL A 10 -42.50 -12.51 6.00
N LEU A 11 -42.81 -13.23 7.08
CA LEU A 11 -42.10 -14.46 7.46
C LEU A 11 -42.56 -15.62 6.56
N SER A 12 -41.99 -15.72 5.36
CA SER A 12 -42.08 -16.95 4.56
C SER A 12 -40.85 -17.81 4.84
N VAL A 13 -41.02 -19.12 4.90
CA VAL A 13 -39.93 -20.09 5.03
C VAL A 13 -38.89 -19.81 3.93
N ALA A 14 -37.75 -19.35 4.32
CA ALA A 14 -36.69 -18.96 3.40
C ALA A 14 -35.91 -20.19 2.93
N GLN A 15 -35.55 -20.25 1.67
CA GLN A 15 -34.53 -21.16 1.21
C GLN A 15 -33.21 -20.81 1.94
N THR A 16 -32.76 -21.72 2.81
CA THR A 16 -31.59 -21.49 3.70
C THR A 16 -30.30 -22.06 3.10
N THR A 17 -30.28 -22.30 1.78
CA THR A 17 -29.17 -22.91 1.06
C THR A 17 -28.75 -22.07 -0.13
N GLY A 18 -27.46 -22.12 -0.45
CA GLY A 18 -26.84 -21.59 -1.67
C GLY A 18 -26.04 -22.67 -2.38
N GLY A 19 -25.35 -22.30 -3.45
CA GLY A 19 -24.44 -23.17 -4.20
C GLY A 19 -22.98 -22.78 -3.98
N LEU A 20 -22.11 -23.76 -4.18
CA LEU A 20 -20.66 -23.55 -4.23
C LEU A 20 -20.14 -24.21 -5.50
N LYS A 21 -19.55 -23.43 -6.38
CA LYS A 21 -18.89 -23.88 -7.61
C LYS A 21 -17.50 -23.31 -7.71
N GLY A 22 -16.66 -23.95 -8.45
CA GLY A 22 -15.34 -23.43 -8.69
C GLY A 22 -14.51 -24.29 -9.61
N LYS A 23 -13.28 -23.86 -9.81
CA LYS A 23 -12.29 -24.55 -10.62
C LYS A 23 -11.03 -24.76 -9.79
N VAL A 24 -10.42 -25.94 -9.90
CA VAL A 24 -9.14 -26.22 -9.27
C VAL A 24 -8.08 -26.37 -10.35
N ILE A 25 -6.98 -25.64 -10.20
CA ILE A 25 -5.83 -25.66 -11.09
C ILE A 25 -4.56 -25.95 -10.30
N GLU A 26 -3.56 -26.50 -10.95
CA GLU A 26 -2.21 -26.60 -10.42
C GLU A 26 -1.52 -25.21 -10.40
N GLN A 27 -0.91 -24.84 -9.29
CA GLN A 27 -0.28 -23.52 -9.13
C GLN A 27 0.89 -23.31 -10.09
N ALA A 28 1.70 -24.33 -10.28
CA ALA A 28 2.93 -24.26 -11.06
C ALA A 28 2.65 -24.21 -12.57
N THR A 29 1.74 -25.02 -13.07
CA THR A 29 1.46 -25.18 -14.52
C THR A 29 0.24 -24.40 -15.00
N LYS A 30 -0.61 -23.95 -14.06
CA LYS A 30 -1.94 -23.35 -14.31
C LYS A 30 -2.91 -24.29 -15.07
N GLN A 31 -2.61 -25.59 -15.11
CA GLN A 31 -3.47 -26.61 -15.74
C GLN A 31 -4.66 -26.97 -14.82
N PRO A 32 -5.83 -27.30 -15.41
CA PRO A 32 -6.94 -27.82 -14.63
C PRO A 32 -6.60 -29.17 -13.99
N MET A 33 -7.06 -29.39 -12.77
CA MET A 33 -6.81 -30.61 -12.02
C MET A 33 -8.09 -31.45 -11.90
N VAL A 34 -8.09 -32.63 -12.51
CA VAL A 34 -9.16 -33.61 -12.41
C VAL A 34 -8.99 -34.49 -11.16
N GLY A 35 -10.08 -34.82 -10.49
CA GLY A 35 -10.10 -35.78 -9.37
C GLY A 35 -9.74 -35.16 -8.02
N VAL A 36 -9.61 -33.85 -7.90
CA VAL A 36 -9.42 -33.16 -6.62
C VAL A 36 -10.68 -33.29 -5.77
N THR A 37 -10.52 -33.72 -4.53
CA THR A 37 -11.61 -33.75 -3.56
C THR A 37 -11.77 -32.37 -2.91
N VAL A 38 -12.96 -31.79 -3.03
CA VAL A 38 -13.35 -30.53 -2.39
C VAL A 38 -14.40 -30.84 -1.33
N LYS A 39 -14.07 -30.60 -0.06
CA LYS A 39 -14.97 -30.86 1.07
C LYS A 39 -15.35 -29.57 1.77
N VAL A 40 -16.62 -29.41 2.13
CA VAL A 40 -17.09 -28.33 3.01
C VAL A 40 -16.92 -28.82 4.45
N ASP A 41 -16.02 -28.20 5.19
CA ASP A 41 -15.65 -28.60 6.56
C ASP A 41 -16.88 -28.57 7.50
N ASN A 42 -16.90 -29.52 8.43
CA ASN A 42 -17.99 -29.73 9.41
C ASN A 42 -19.36 -30.05 8.78
N THR A 43 -19.39 -30.50 7.52
CA THR A 43 -20.58 -31.02 6.82
C THR A 43 -20.27 -32.36 6.15
N GLN A 44 -21.28 -32.99 5.58
CA GLN A 44 -21.12 -34.18 4.72
C GLN A 44 -21.05 -33.79 3.24
N LEU A 45 -21.01 -32.49 2.93
CA LEU A 45 -21.04 -31.97 1.56
C LEU A 45 -19.62 -31.92 0.97
N GLY A 46 -19.53 -32.35 -0.29
CA GLY A 46 -18.27 -32.31 -1.04
C GLY A 46 -18.50 -32.65 -2.50
N ALA A 47 -17.49 -32.43 -3.32
CA ALA A 47 -17.48 -32.78 -4.74
C ALA A 47 -16.06 -33.20 -5.17
N ILE A 48 -15.97 -33.82 -6.34
CA ILE A 48 -14.71 -34.15 -7.02
C ILE A 48 -14.67 -33.36 -8.31
N THR A 49 -13.50 -32.81 -8.65
CA THR A 49 -13.34 -32.02 -9.88
C THR A 49 -13.41 -32.88 -11.14
N ASP A 50 -14.04 -32.34 -12.18
CA ASP A 50 -14.14 -32.93 -13.54
C ASP A 50 -12.81 -32.76 -14.33
N ILE A 51 -12.81 -33.17 -15.61
CA ILE A 51 -11.67 -33.13 -16.52
C ILE A 51 -11.18 -31.69 -16.78
N ASP A 52 -12.06 -30.71 -16.68
CA ASP A 52 -11.76 -29.28 -16.83
C ASP A 52 -11.43 -28.63 -15.49
N GLY A 53 -11.31 -29.42 -14.39
CA GLY A 53 -11.02 -28.96 -13.05
C GLY A 53 -12.21 -28.33 -12.31
N ASN A 54 -13.43 -28.36 -12.87
CA ASN A 54 -14.60 -27.76 -12.27
C ASN A 54 -15.25 -28.67 -11.23
N PHE A 55 -15.85 -28.07 -10.19
CA PHE A 55 -16.69 -28.78 -9.22
C PHE A 55 -17.97 -28.00 -8.92
N SER A 56 -19.00 -28.68 -8.43
CA SER A 56 -20.26 -28.09 -7.99
C SER A 56 -20.79 -28.80 -6.76
N ILE A 57 -21.13 -28.02 -5.72
CA ILE A 57 -21.77 -28.48 -4.48
C ILE A 57 -23.04 -27.67 -4.32
N GLU A 58 -24.19 -28.33 -4.43
CA GLU A 58 -25.51 -27.72 -4.33
C GLU A 58 -26.05 -27.84 -2.89
N ASN A 59 -27.02 -26.99 -2.54
CA ASN A 59 -27.74 -27.04 -1.27
C ASN A 59 -26.86 -26.90 -0.03
N VAL A 60 -25.79 -26.06 -0.10
CA VAL A 60 -24.97 -25.74 1.05
C VAL A 60 -25.77 -24.79 1.96
N PRO A 61 -25.98 -25.09 3.24
CA PRO A 61 -26.67 -24.16 4.15
C PRO A 61 -25.99 -22.79 4.18
N THR A 62 -26.76 -21.73 4.38
CA THR A 62 -26.18 -20.38 4.50
C THR A 62 -25.26 -20.28 5.71
N GLY A 63 -24.10 -19.64 5.53
CA GLY A 63 -23.12 -19.51 6.60
C GLY A 63 -21.71 -19.25 6.06
N SER A 64 -20.77 -19.22 6.96
CA SER A 64 -19.34 -19.13 6.63
C SER A 64 -18.69 -20.49 6.87
N TYR A 65 -18.01 -21.00 5.86
CA TYR A 65 -17.40 -22.33 5.85
C TYR A 65 -15.91 -22.25 5.56
N SER A 66 -15.20 -23.31 5.92
CA SER A 66 -13.90 -23.62 5.38
C SER A 66 -14.04 -24.74 4.36
N LEU A 67 -13.24 -24.68 3.31
CA LEU A 67 -13.12 -25.76 2.33
C LEU A 67 -11.78 -26.45 2.51
N THR A 68 -11.76 -27.75 2.44
CA THR A 68 -10.54 -28.55 2.38
C THR A 68 -10.44 -29.20 1.00
N LEU A 69 -9.35 -28.89 0.28
CA LEU A 69 -9.04 -29.44 -1.04
C LEU A 69 -7.87 -30.40 -0.89
N THR A 70 -8.06 -31.64 -1.37
CA THR A 70 -7.04 -32.70 -1.28
C THR A 70 -6.85 -33.40 -2.62
N PHE A 71 -5.59 -33.67 -2.96
CA PHE A 71 -5.21 -34.49 -4.11
C PHE A 71 -3.87 -35.17 -3.82
N ILE A 72 -3.68 -36.41 -4.32
CA ILE A 72 -2.45 -37.20 -4.08
C ILE A 72 -1.26 -36.49 -4.74
N GLY A 73 -0.16 -36.29 -3.99
CA GLY A 73 1.04 -35.61 -4.47
C GLY A 73 0.96 -34.07 -4.39
N PHE A 74 -0.10 -33.53 -3.78
CA PHE A 74 -0.28 -32.09 -3.60
C PHE A 74 -0.55 -31.75 -2.13
N GLN A 75 -0.09 -30.57 -1.72
CA GLN A 75 -0.35 -30.08 -0.38
C GLN A 75 -1.85 -29.88 -0.18
N THR A 76 -2.36 -30.41 0.93
CA THR A 76 -3.75 -30.15 1.33
C THR A 76 -3.97 -28.66 1.53
N LYS A 77 -4.90 -28.08 0.76
CA LYS A 77 -5.24 -26.67 0.86
C LYS A 77 -6.52 -26.49 1.64
N LYS A 78 -6.45 -25.64 2.65
CA LYS A 78 -7.62 -25.16 3.38
C LYS A 78 -7.93 -23.73 3.02
N VAL A 79 -9.17 -23.47 2.57
CA VAL A 79 -9.68 -22.14 2.25
C VAL A 79 -10.71 -21.76 3.30
N THR A 80 -10.51 -20.66 3.99
CA THR A 80 -11.40 -20.19 5.05
C THR A 80 -12.31 -19.06 4.55
N ASP A 81 -13.37 -18.75 5.29
CA ASP A 81 -14.31 -17.67 5.02
C ASP A 81 -15.03 -17.72 3.65
N VAL A 82 -15.40 -18.91 3.24
CA VAL A 82 -16.32 -19.11 2.11
C VAL A 82 -17.74 -18.80 2.60
N ILE A 83 -18.24 -17.62 2.25
CA ILE A 83 -19.55 -17.15 2.68
C ILE A 83 -20.60 -17.62 1.68
N ILE A 84 -21.50 -18.48 2.14
CA ILE A 84 -22.63 -18.97 1.35
C ILE A 84 -23.87 -18.16 1.67
N THR A 85 -24.39 -17.47 0.67
CA THR A 85 -25.60 -16.65 0.76
C THR A 85 -26.79 -17.40 0.16
N ALA A 86 -27.99 -17.21 0.71
CA ALA A 86 -29.19 -17.87 0.24
C ALA A 86 -29.46 -17.59 -1.24
N SER A 87 -29.78 -18.64 -1.99
CA SER A 87 -30.13 -18.58 -3.42
C SER A 87 -29.03 -18.06 -4.34
N LYS A 88 -27.79 -17.94 -3.87
CA LYS A 88 -26.63 -17.54 -4.65
C LYS A 88 -25.60 -18.66 -4.75
N THR A 89 -24.83 -18.63 -5.82
CA THR A 89 -23.70 -19.55 -6.00
C THR A 89 -22.40 -18.79 -5.77
N TYR A 90 -21.65 -19.20 -4.75
CA TYR A 90 -20.27 -18.77 -4.59
C TYR A 90 -19.43 -19.42 -5.68
N TYR A 91 -18.57 -18.65 -6.35
CA TYR A 91 -17.64 -19.15 -7.36
C TYR A 91 -16.23 -18.67 -7.08
N ALA A 92 -15.24 -19.59 -7.13
CA ALA A 92 -13.83 -19.25 -7.02
C ALA A 92 -12.93 -20.22 -7.78
N GLU A 93 -11.76 -19.74 -8.21
CA GLU A 93 -10.66 -20.57 -8.74
C GLU A 93 -9.66 -20.84 -7.61
N PHE A 94 -9.31 -22.10 -7.41
CA PHE A 94 -8.37 -22.55 -6.39
C PHE A 94 -7.12 -23.14 -7.04
N GLU A 95 -5.96 -22.82 -6.47
CA GLU A 95 -4.67 -23.33 -6.93
C GLU A 95 -4.13 -24.31 -5.89
N LEU A 96 -3.70 -25.51 -6.30
CA LEU A 96 -2.98 -26.46 -5.46
C LEU A 96 -1.48 -26.43 -5.78
N LEU A 97 -0.66 -26.61 -4.75
CA LEU A 97 0.79 -26.68 -4.83
C LEU A 97 1.26 -28.12 -4.69
N ASP A 98 2.23 -28.52 -5.49
CA ASP A 98 2.87 -29.83 -5.40
C ASP A 98 3.45 -30.07 -4.01
N GLU A 99 3.35 -31.31 -3.53
CA GLU A 99 4.02 -31.76 -2.31
C GLU A 99 5.49 -32.06 -2.61
N ILE A 100 6.40 -31.28 -2.02
CA ILE A 100 7.83 -31.50 -2.18
C ILE A 100 8.31 -32.42 -1.06
N GLY A 101 8.51 -33.70 -1.35
CA GLY A 101 9.09 -34.70 -0.45
C GLY A 101 8.09 -35.63 0.26
N ASP A 102 8.59 -36.75 0.81
CA ASP A 102 7.87 -37.76 1.61
C ASP A 102 7.44 -37.20 3.00
N LEU A 103 6.74 -36.08 3.02
CA LEU A 103 6.37 -35.42 4.27
C LEU A 103 4.91 -35.71 4.57
N SER A 104 4.67 -36.55 5.56
CA SER A 104 3.36 -36.92 6.07
C SER A 104 2.52 -35.68 6.48
N GLU A 105 1.34 -35.61 5.89
CA GLU A 105 0.11 -34.94 6.31
C GLU A 105 0.22 -33.67 7.19
N VAL A 106 0.77 -32.58 6.66
CA VAL A 106 0.60 -31.24 7.23
C VAL A 106 -0.42 -30.49 6.40
N THR A 107 -1.66 -30.43 6.87
CA THR A 107 -2.68 -29.55 6.30
C THR A 107 -2.26 -28.10 6.50
N VAL A 108 -1.80 -27.42 5.47
CA VAL A 108 -1.42 -26.02 5.53
C VAL A 108 -2.62 -25.17 5.13
N VAL A 109 -3.01 -24.22 5.98
CA VAL A 109 -3.93 -23.16 5.59
C VAL A 109 -3.13 -22.20 4.72
N ALA A 110 -3.14 -22.44 3.41
CA ALA A 110 -2.38 -21.65 2.45
C ALA A 110 -3.30 -20.70 1.69
N PHE A 111 -2.89 -19.44 1.60
CA PHE A 111 -3.47 -18.46 0.69
C PHE A 111 -2.66 -18.37 -0.60
N LYS A 112 -3.26 -17.81 -1.64
CA LYS A 112 -2.61 -17.61 -2.93
C LYS A 112 -1.30 -16.82 -2.73
N GLY A 113 -0.16 -17.42 -3.06
CA GLY A 113 1.18 -16.82 -2.99
C GLY A 113 1.98 -17.03 -1.70
N GLU A 114 1.41 -17.51 -0.60
CA GLU A 114 2.12 -17.63 0.69
C GLU A 114 3.21 -18.71 0.72
N ASN A 115 3.05 -19.77 -0.06
CA ASN A 115 4.03 -20.85 -0.19
C ASN A 115 4.66 -20.87 -1.58
N ASN A 116 4.94 -19.70 -2.16
CA ASN A 116 5.68 -19.65 -3.40
C ASN A 116 7.13 -20.11 -3.15
N PRO A 117 7.59 -21.24 -3.72
CA PRO A 117 8.95 -21.72 -3.52
C PRO A 117 10.02 -20.78 -4.06
N ILE A 118 9.65 -19.83 -4.95
CA ILE A 118 10.54 -18.82 -5.51
C ILE A 118 10.82 -17.69 -4.50
N THR A 119 9.95 -17.48 -3.50
CA THR A 119 10.08 -16.40 -2.51
C THR A 119 10.01 -16.94 -1.09
N PRO A 120 11.08 -17.62 -0.59
CA PRO A 120 11.03 -18.32 0.68
C PRO A 120 11.08 -17.41 1.91
N VAL A 121 11.60 -16.17 1.78
CA VAL A 121 11.75 -15.20 2.89
C VAL A 121 10.71 -14.12 2.85
N SER A 122 10.34 -13.61 4.02
CA SER A 122 9.57 -12.37 4.23
C SER A 122 8.21 -12.30 3.52
N ALA A 123 7.67 -13.46 3.09
CA ALA A 123 6.44 -13.52 2.32
C ALA A 123 5.20 -13.65 3.22
N PHE A 124 4.28 -12.71 3.08
CA PHE A 124 2.99 -12.65 3.76
C PHE A 124 1.87 -12.56 2.73
N SER A 125 0.75 -13.19 3.03
CA SER A 125 -0.44 -13.12 2.18
C SER A 125 -1.66 -12.90 3.06
N TYR A 126 -2.57 -12.05 2.62
CA TYR A 126 -3.84 -11.78 3.29
C TYR A 126 -4.99 -12.02 2.34
N SER A 127 -6.03 -12.67 2.86
CA SER A 127 -7.32 -12.75 2.20
C SER A 127 -8.11 -11.45 2.36
N ARG A 128 -9.07 -11.26 1.50
CA ARG A 128 -10.02 -10.13 1.58
C ARG A 128 -10.66 -9.99 2.96
N GLU A 129 -11.05 -11.10 3.61
CA GLU A 129 -11.70 -11.08 4.91
C GLU A 129 -10.73 -10.72 6.04
N GLU A 130 -9.47 -11.15 5.97
CA GLU A 130 -8.45 -10.78 6.97
C GLU A 130 -8.14 -9.28 6.91
N ILE A 131 -8.10 -8.69 5.71
CA ILE A 131 -7.94 -7.24 5.54
C ILE A 131 -9.14 -6.49 6.13
N PHE A 132 -10.35 -6.91 5.76
CA PHE A 132 -11.57 -6.22 6.18
C PHE A 132 -11.82 -6.28 7.69
N ARG A 133 -11.43 -7.37 8.35
CA ARG A 133 -11.58 -7.56 9.81
C ARG A 133 -10.46 -6.91 10.63
N ASN A 134 -9.50 -6.26 9.99
CA ASN A 134 -8.42 -5.57 10.69
C ASN A 134 -8.97 -4.28 11.31
N ALA A 135 -9.06 -4.23 12.66
CA ALA A 135 -9.55 -3.06 13.39
C ALA A 135 -8.70 -1.82 13.08
N GLY A 136 -9.32 -0.65 12.97
CA GLY A 136 -8.66 0.62 12.68
C GLY A 136 -8.09 0.73 11.26
N SER A 137 -8.32 -0.27 10.39
CA SER A 137 -7.92 -0.15 8.99
C SER A 137 -8.92 0.63 8.16
N GLN A 138 -10.18 0.71 8.61
CA GLN A 138 -11.28 1.35 7.87
C GLN A 138 -11.47 0.76 6.46
N GLY A 139 -11.08 -0.51 6.26
CA GLY A 139 -11.07 -1.18 4.97
C GLY A 139 -9.91 -0.80 4.04
N ASP A 140 -8.98 0.01 4.50
CA ASP A 140 -7.77 0.40 3.77
C ASP A 140 -6.72 -0.72 3.85
N ILE A 141 -6.23 -1.14 2.69
CA ILE A 141 -5.30 -2.25 2.55
C ILE A 141 -3.95 -1.93 3.18
N MET A 142 -3.44 -0.72 2.94
CA MET A 142 -2.11 -0.32 3.42
C MET A 142 -2.09 -0.24 4.95
N ARG A 143 -3.16 0.31 5.56
CA ARG A 143 -3.31 0.34 7.02
C ARG A 143 -3.47 -1.05 7.62
N ALA A 144 -4.10 -1.98 6.88
CA ALA A 144 -4.19 -3.37 7.31
C ALA A 144 -2.83 -4.06 7.32
N LEU A 145 -1.90 -3.70 6.42
CA LEU A 145 -0.55 -4.23 6.36
C LEU A 145 0.38 -3.70 7.46
N ALA A 146 0.03 -2.61 8.12
CA ALA A 146 0.84 -2.04 9.22
C ALA A 146 0.95 -2.96 10.47
N VAL A 147 0.28 -4.11 10.48
CA VAL A 147 0.45 -5.16 11.50
C VAL A 147 1.61 -6.10 11.17
N LEU A 148 2.17 -6.05 9.95
CA LEU A 148 3.28 -6.90 9.53
C LEU A 148 4.60 -6.49 10.20
N PRO A 149 5.48 -7.46 10.46
CA PRO A 149 6.80 -7.15 11.00
C PRO A 149 7.64 -6.38 9.99
N GLY A 150 8.44 -5.43 10.47
CA GLY A 150 9.29 -4.57 9.65
C GLY A 150 8.54 -3.56 8.78
N VAL A 151 7.22 -3.42 8.99
CA VAL A 151 6.37 -2.45 8.28
C VAL A 151 5.95 -1.33 9.22
N VAL A 152 6.17 -0.11 8.79
CA VAL A 152 5.79 1.10 9.50
C VAL A 152 4.83 1.89 8.64
N SER A 153 3.71 2.32 9.22
CA SER A 153 2.85 3.33 8.61
C SER A 153 3.42 4.70 8.90
N ALA A 154 3.37 5.59 7.94
CA ALA A 154 3.81 6.98 8.08
C ALA A 154 3.02 7.81 9.12
N GLY A 155 2.05 7.20 9.79
CA GLY A 155 1.20 7.79 10.83
C GLY A 155 -0.20 7.17 10.79
N ALA A 156 -1.03 7.46 11.81
CA ALA A 156 -2.37 6.86 11.92
C ALA A 156 -3.28 7.20 10.72
N GLN A 157 -3.06 8.35 10.08
CA GLN A 157 -3.88 8.85 8.97
C GLN A 157 -3.32 8.55 7.58
N PHE A 158 -2.14 7.95 7.48
CA PHE A 158 -1.51 7.68 6.19
C PHE A 158 -1.74 6.24 5.72
N SER A 159 -1.96 6.08 4.42
CA SER A 159 -2.07 4.80 3.72
C SER A 159 -0.77 4.38 3.05
N ALA A 160 0.34 5.03 3.40
CA ALA A 160 1.66 4.68 2.92
C ALA A 160 2.37 3.77 3.93
N ILE A 161 3.19 2.86 3.43
CA ILE A 161 4.01 1.96 4.26
C ILE A 161 5.47 2.10 3.90
N ALA A 162 6.30 2.25 4.92
CA ALA A 162 7.75 2.12 4.85
C ALA A 162 8.16 0.72 5.32
N ALA A 163 9.22 0.15 4.74
CA ALA A 163 9.59 -1.21 5.00
C ALA A 163 11.09 -1.35 5.30
N ARG A 164 11.41 -1.89 6.48
CA ARG A 164 12.79 -2.18 6.90
C ARG A 164 13.74 -1.00 6.67
N GLY A 165 13.38 0.18 7.19
CA GLY A 165 14.23 1.38 7.17
C GLY A 165 14.43 2.01 5.80
N GLN A 166 13.54 1.77 4.84
CA GLN A 166 13.44 2.46 3.56
C GLN A 166 12.09 3.19 3.45
N GLY A 167 12.01 4.15 2.53
CA GLY A 167 10.83 4.99 2.33
C GLY A 167 9.67 4.30 1.65
N THR A 168 8.54 4.99 1.57
CA THR A 168 7.32 4.49 0.94
C THR A 168 7.45 4.39 -0.57
N GLN A 169 8.25 5.25 -1.19
CA GLN A 169 8.55 5.29 -2.63
C GLN A 169 9.41 4.13 -3.12
N ASP A 170 10.09 3.42 -2.20
CA ASP A 170 11.05 2.36 -2.51
C ASP A 170 10.39 0.99 -2.75
N ASN A 171 9.06 0.92 -2.62
CA ASN A 171 8.29 -0.30 -2.76
C ASN A 171 7.86 -0.58 -4.20
N VAL A 172 7.87 -1.87 -4.59
CA VAL A 172 7.24 -2.33 -5.84
C VAL A 172 5.74 -2.49 -5.59
N TYR A 173 4.92 -1.77 -6.32
CA TYR A 173 3.47 -1.91 -6.29
C TYR A 173 2.97 -2.56 -7.59
N MET A 174 2.16 -3.61 -7.46
CA MET A 174 1.58 -4.35 -8.60
C MET A 174 0.08 -4.57 -8.40
N VAL A 175 -0.71 -4.37 -9.45
CA VAL A 175 -2.14 -4.67 -9.49
C VAL A 175 -2.39 -5.60 -10.67
N ASP A 176 -2.85 -6.82 -10.42
CA ASP A 176 -3.06 -7.85 -11.46
C ASP A 176 -1.86 -8.00 -12.43
N ASP A 177 -0.63 -8.04 -11.89
CA ASP A 177 0.67 -8.10 -12.62
C ASP A 177 1.07 -6.81 -13.36
N ILE A 178 0.33 -5.71 -13.20
CA ILE A 178 0.65 -4.40 -13.79
C ILE A 178 1.31 -3.52 -12.73
N PRO A 179 2.47 -2.91 -13.00
CA PRO A 179 3.11 -1.99 -12.07
C PRO A 179 2.28 -0.72 -11.86
N MET A 180 2.23 -0.21 -10.62
CA MET A 180 1.59 1.04 -10.25
C MET A 180 2.64 2.04 -9.75
N PHE A 181 2.35 3.35 -9.88
CA PHE A 181 3.19 4.38 -9.26
C PHE A 181 3.02 4.34 -7.73
N ASN A 182 1.77 4.35 -7.30
CA ASN A 182 1.36 4.33 -5.90
C ASN A 182 0.00 3.62 -5.75
N LEU A 183 -0.46 3.47 -4.51
CA LEU A 183 -1.75 2.83 -4.20
C LEU A 183 -2.64 3.72 -3.31
N SER A 184 -2.33 5.00 -3.21
CA SER A 184 -3.02 5.95 -2.35
C SER A 184 -3.32 7.26 -3.04
N HIS A 185 -4.34 7.97 -2.53
CA HIS A 185 -4.66 9.35 -2.87
C HIS A 185 -3.80 10.34 -2.08
N LEU A 186 -3.73 11.57 -2.55
CA LEU A 186 -3.10 12.73 -1.91
C LEU A 186 -1.59 12.52 -1.69
N GLU A 187 -0.92 12.01 -2.71
CA GLU A 187 0.53 11.86 -2.73
C GLU A 187 1.25 13.04 -3.38
N ALA A 188 0.52 14.08 -3.74
CA ALA A 188 1.08 15.23 -4.41
C ALA A 188 2.06 15.99 -3.51
N GLU A 189 3.12 16.48 -4.12
CA GLU A 189 4.07 17.40 -3.49
C GLU A 189 3.32 18.62 -2.93
N GLY A 190 3.54 18.93 -1.65
CA GLY A 190 2.86 20.03 -0.96
C GLY A 190 1.57 19.65 -0.19
N ILE A 191 0.87 18.57 -0.55
CA ILE A 191 -0.35 18.13 0.14
C ILE A 191 -0.05 17.07 1.19
N SER A 192 0.91 16.19 0.93
CA SER A 192 1.33 15.12 1.86
C SER A 192 2.45 15.56 2.81
N SER A 193 2.51 16.81 3.15
CA SER A 193 3.64 17.52 3.76
C SER A 193 4.14 17.06 5.14
N GLY A 194 3.64 15.94 5.66
CA GLY A 194 4.11 15.40 6.95
C GLY A 194 5.44 14.66 6.88
N PHE A 195 5.88 14.32 5.68
CA PHE A 195 7.12 13.60 5.42
C PHE A 195 7.75 14.20 4.17
N ASN A 196 9.04 14.34 4.13
CA ASN A 196 9.77 14.66 2.91
C ASN A 196 9.77 13.47 1.93
N ASP A 197 8.68 12.68 1.93
CA ASP A 197 8.48 11.52 1.09
C ASP A 197 7.26 11.76 0.20
N PRO A 198 7.46 11.94 -1.11
CA PRO A 198 6.37 12.25 -2.05
C PRO A 198 5.30 11.15 -2.18
N ASN A 199 5.59 9.93 -1.72
CA ASN A 199 4.64 8.81 -1.78
C ASN A 199 3.91 8.55 -0.46
N GLY A 200 3.85 9.54 0.43
CA GLY A 200 3.19 9.46 1.73
C GLY A 200 1.66 9.63 1.69
N GLY A 201 0.95 9.07 0.70
CA GLY A 201 -0.50 9.22 0.51
C GLY A 201 -1.37 8.85 1.71
N ARG A 202 -2.59 9.40 1.76
CA ARG A 202 -3.44 9.31 2.96
C ARG A 202 -4.54 8.26 2.89
N PHE A 203 -5.06 7.95 1.72
CA PHE A 203 -6.22 7.06 1.54
C PHE A 203 -5.97 6.09 0.39
N SER A 204 -6.30 4.82 0.59
CA SER A 204 -6.19 3.81 -0.47
C SER A 204 -7.09 4.14 -1.65
N ILE A 205 -6.58 3.96 -2.88
CA ILE A 205 -7.36 4.07 -4.13
C ILE A 205 -8.32 2.88 -4.33
N PHE A 206 -8.35 1.92 -3.42
CA PHE A 206 -9.21 0.77 -3.50
C PHE A 206 -10.36 0.88 -2.53
N ALA A 207 -11.58 0.71 -3.03
CA ALA A 207 -12.73 0.52 -2.17
C ALA A 207 -12.61 -0.77 -1.35
N PRO A 208 -13.15 -0.84 -0.14
CA PRO A 208 -13.16 -2.06 0.65
C PRO A 208 -13.72 -3.24 -0.14
N ARG A 209 -13.12 -4.43 0.01
CA ARG A 209 -13.54 -5.70 -0.63
C ARG A 209 -13.33 -5.83 -2.15
N VAL A 210 -12.70 -4.86 -2.80
CA VAL A 210 -12.33 -4.92 -4.23
C VAL A 210 -11.15 -5.88 -4.45
N VAL A 211 -10.22 -5.88 -3.52
CA VAL A 211 -9.03 -6.74 -3.56
C VAL A 211 -9.36 -8.11 -2.99
N ASP A 212 -9.04 -9.16 -3.74
CA ASP A 212 -9.28 -10.56 -3.36
C ASP A 212 -8.15 -11.15 -2.52
N ASN A 213 -6.92 -10.79 -2.88
CA ASN A 213 -5.73 -11.23 -2.17
C ASN A 213 -4.63 -10.16 -2.22
N VAL A 214 -3.83 -10.14 -1.17
CA VAL A 214 -2.64 -9.32 -1.05
C VAL A 214 -1.44 -10.22 -0.86
N GLN A 215 -0.37 -9.97 -1.59
CA GLN A 215 0.92 -10.60 -1.44
C GLN A 215 1.92 -9.52 -1.05
N PHE A 216 2.53 -9.64 0.09
CA PHE A 216 3.55 -8.72 0.55
C PHE A 216 4.84 -9.47 0.80
N GLN A 217 5.95 -8.94 0.33
CA GLN A 217 7.29 -9.46 0.57
C GLN A 217 8.21 -8.35 1.02
N ASN A 218 8.69 -8.46 2.26
CA ASN A 218 9.50 -7.43 2.89
C ASN A 218 10.98 -7.57 2.55
N GLY A 219 11.33 -7.37 1.26
CA GLY A 219 12.68 -7.57 0.70
C GLY A 219 12.93 -8.99 0.18
N GLY A 220 14.08 -9.19 -0.45
CA GLY A 220 14.49 -10.50 -0.97
C GLY A 220 13.65 -11.02 -2.14
N PHE A 221 12.90 -10.19 -2.85
CA PHE A 221 12.06 -10.59 -3.97
C PHE A 221 12.89 -11.02 -5.19
N ASP A 222 12.31 -11.91 -5.99
CA ASP A 222 12.98 -12.53 -7.13
C ASP A 222 13.27 -11.59 -8.30
N ALA A 223 13.96 -12.08 -9.35
CA ALA A 223 14.38 -11.28 -10.50
C ALA A 223 13.22 -10.83 -11.42
N THR A 224 12.01 -11.37 -11.27
CA THR A 224 10.84 -10.95 -12.07
C THR A 224 10.37 -9.54 -11.73
N PHE A 225 10.76 -9.02 -10.54
CA PHE A 225 10.45 -7.68 -10.07
C PHE A 225 11.72 -6.83 -9.97
N GLY A 226 11.64 -5.56 -10.29
CA GLY A 226 12.78 -4.65 -10.28
C GLY A 226 12.41 -3.19 -10.22
N ARG A 227 13.40 -2.32 -10.43
CA ARG A 227 13.29 -0.86 -10.50
C ARG A 227 12.87 -0.21 -9.16
N LYS A 228 12.82 -1.00 -8.07
CA LYS A 228 12.58 -0.62 -6.68
C LYS A 228 13.39 -1.51 -5.76
N SER A 229 13.70 -1.03 -4.56
CA SER A 229 14.73 -1.64 -3.72
C SER A 229 14.26 -2.06 -2.33
N SER A 230 13.01 -1.77 -1.92
CA SER A 230 12.53 -2.05 -0.56
C SER A 230 11.74 -3.34 -0.45
N SER A 231 10.44 -3.29 -0.74
CA SER A 231 9.50 -4.39 -0.62
C SER A 231 8.71 -4.60 -1.92
N TYR A 232 7.98 -5.71 -1.99
CA TYR A 232 7.03 -6.01 -3.06
C TYR A 232 5.63 -6.12 -2.48
N LEU A 233 4.66 -5.45 -3.09
CA LEU A 233 3.24 -5.53 -2.77
C LEU A 233 2.45 -5.81 -4.05
N GLY A 234 1.89 -7.01 -4.13
CA GLY A 234 1.02 -7.44 -5.22
C GLY A 234 -0.44 -7.54 -4.77
N LEU A 235 -1.31 -6.90 -5.50
CA LEU A 235 -2.76 -6.90 -5.27
C LEU A 235 -3.46 -7.66 -6.39
N GLY A 236 -4.21 -8.70 -6.02
CA GLY A 236 -5.11 -9.38 -6.94
C GLY A 236 -6.52 -8.80 -6.83
N ILE A 237 -7.02 -8.17 -7.89
CA ILE A 237 -8.39 -7.67 -7.95
C ILE A 237 -9.36 -8.83 -8.14
N LYS A 238 -10.49 -8.77 -7.43
CA LYS A 238 -11.53 -9.79 -7.50
C LYS A 238 -11.99 -10.01 -8.95
N GLU A 239 -12.08 -11.28 -9.37
CA GLU A 239 -12.75 -11.65 -10.62
C GLU A 239 -14.26 -11.68 -10.42
N GLY A 240 -15.01 -11.29 -11.45
CA GLY A 240 -16.46 -11.37 -11.40
C GLY A 240 -16.98 -12.81 -11.28
N ASN A 241 -18.09 -12.98 -10.60
CA ASN A 241 -18.77 -14.28 -10.48
C ASN A 241 -19.36 -14.69 -11.86
N ARG A 242 -19.18 -15.92 -12.26
CA ARG A 242 -19.67 -16.43 -13.55
C ARG A 242 -21.04 -17.07 -13.48
N GLU A 243 -21.52 -17.37 -12.26
CA GLU A 243 -22.73 -18.16 -12.03
C GLU A 243 -23.92 -17.30 -11.60
N SER A 244 -23.68 -16.26 -10.83
CA SER A 244 -24.72 -15.40 -10.27
C SER A 244 -24.30 -13.95 -10.18
N SER A 245 -25.27 -13.05 -10.35
CA SER A 245 -25.06 -11.61 -10.16
C SER A 245 -25.25 -11.24 -8.70
N SER A 246 -24.44 -10.31 -8.23
CA SER A 246 -24.55 -9.69 -6.93
C SER A 246 -24.33 -8.18 -7.06
N PHE A 247 -25.16 -7.42 -6.38
CA PHE A 247 -24.97 -5.98 -6.24
C PHE A 247 -24.79 -5.65 -4.75
N SER A 248 -23.80 -4.85 -4.41
CA SER A 248 -23.66 -4.36 -3.05
C SER A 248 -23.49 -2.86 -3.01
N ALA A 249 -24.12 -2.23 -2.02
CA ALA A 249 -23.97 -0.83 -1.70
C ALA A 249 -23.50 -0.70 -0.25
N GLN A 250 -22.48 0.11 -0.02
CA GLN A 250 -21.97 0.45 1.30
C GLN A 250 -22.08 1.96 1.48
N ALA A 251 -22.67 2.39 2.59
CA ALA A 251 -22.66 3.77 3.01
C ALA A 251 -21.92 3.87 4.34
N GLU A 252 -21.00 4.79 4.41
CA GLU A 252 -20.14 5.02 5.58
C GLU A 252 -19.96 6.52 5.81
N LEU A 253 -19.39 6.88 6.96
CA LEU A 253 -19.18 8.27 7.36
C LEU A 253 -18.49 9.11 6.28
N LEU A 254 -17.53 8.52 5.55
CA LEU A 254 -16.74 9.20 4.54
C LEU A 254 -17.40 9.21 3.15
N GLY A 255 -18.39 8.35 2.87
CA GLY A 255 -18.96 8.29 1.53
C GLY A 255 -19.75 7.03 1.20
N VAL A 256 -19.83 6.74 -0.09
CA VAL A 256 -20.63 5.63 -0.64
C VAL A 256 -19.78 4.80 -1.60
N THR A 257 -19.95 3.47 -1.52
CA THR A 257 -19.35 2.50 -2.43
C THR A 257 -20.42 1.62 -3.05
N LEU A 258 -20.38 1.46 -4.37
CA LEU A 258 -21.25 0.56 -5.14
C LEU A 258 -20.38 -0.50 -5.81
N ILE A 259 -20.80 -1.76 -5.75
CA ILE A 259 -20.10 -2.88 -6.38
C ILE A 259 -21.10 -3.75 -7.11
N TYR A 260 -20.80 -4.08 -8.36
CA TYR A 260 -21.47 -5.14 -9.11
C TYR A 260 -20.49 -6.28 -9.40
N ASP A 261 -20.99 -7.49 -9.28
CA ASP A 261 -20.23 -8.75 -9.44
C ASP A 261 -21.14 -9.78 -10.11
N GLY A 262 -20.84 -10.19 -11.33
CA GLY A 262 -21.68 -11.12 -12.01
C GLY A 262 -21.23 -11.53 -13.43
N PRO A 263 -21.99 -12.44 -14.08
CA PRO A 263 -21.70 -12.83 -15.45
C PRO A 263 -22.10 -11.73 -16.44
N LEU A 264 -21.20 -11.46 -17.40
CA LEU A 264 -21.52 -10.68 -18.59
C LEU A 264 -21.98 -11.61 -19.73
N THR A 265 -21.32 -12.76 -19.86
CA THR A 265 -21.68 -13.89 -20.72
C THR A 265 -21.35 -15.21 -20.02
N LYS A 266 -21.68 -16.35 -20.65
CA LYS A 266 -21.29 -17.68 -20.11
C LYS A 266 -19.78 -17.85 -19.94
N LYS A 267 -18.96 -17.10 -20.70
CA LYS A 267 -17.49 -17.19 -20.68
C LYS A 267 -16.82 -15.97 -20.07
N THR A 268 -17.55 -14.90 -19.84
CA THR A 268 -17.02 -13.62 -19.39
C THR A 268 -17.72 -13.17 -18.12
N SER A 269 -16.98 -12.90 -17.07
CA SER A 269 -17.46 -12.27 -15.86
C SER A 269 -17.10 -10.78 -15.84
N LEU A 270 -17.88 -10.01 -15.09
CA LEU A 270 -17.69 -8.58 -14.83
C LEU A 270 -17.64 -8.34 -13.33
N PHE A 271 -16.63 -7.63 -12.90
CA PHE A 271 -16.54 -7.01 -11.59
C PHE A 271 -16.34 -5.50 -11.77
N THR A 272 -17.14 -4.69 -11.12
CA THR A 272 -17.00 -3.23 -11.17
C THR A 272 -17.31 -2.60 -9.83
N SER A 273 -16.60 -1.54 -9.49
CA SER A 273 -16.86 -0.73 -8.30
C SER A 273 -16.77 0.75 -8.61
N ALA A 274 -17.59 1.54 -7.90
CA ALA A 274 -17.53 2.99 -7.87
C ALA A 274 -17.60 3.44 -6.42
N ARG A 275 -16.65 4.29 -5.98
CA ARG A 275 -16.63 4.90 -4.67
C ARG A 275 -16.54 6.41 -4.81
N TYR A 276 -17.27 7.12 -3.97
CA TYR A 276 -17.16 8.56 -3.79
C TYR A 276 -17.01 8.86 -2.31
N GLN A 277 -16.03 9.68 -1.95
CA GLN A 277 -15.74 10.11 -0.58
C GLN A 277 -15.70 11.63 -0.50
N ASN A 278 -16.28 12.19 0.56
CA ASN A 278 -16.26 13.62 0.87
C ASN A 278 -16.04 13.79 2.37
N PHE A 279 -14.97 14.49 2.72
CA PHE A 279 -14.52 14.64 4.09
C PHE A 279 -15.15 15.81 4.84
N ALA A 280 -15.95 16.67 4.20
CA ALA A 280 -16.58 17.82 4.84
C ALA A 280 -17.45 17.43 6.05
N GLY A 281 -18.15 16.28 5.97
CA GLY A 281 -18.96 15.78 7.09
C GLY A 281 -18.14 15.32 8.31
N VAL A 282 -16.91 14.90 8.09
CA VAL A 282 -15.99 14.43 9.14
C VAL A 282 -15.43 15.60 9.93
N ALA A 283 -15.06 16.69 9.25
CA ALA A 283 -14.56 17.91 9.89
C ALA A 283 -15.54 18.39 10.98
N ASN A 284 -16.83 18.42 10.67
CA ASN A 284 -17.87 18.81 11.62
C ASN A 284 -18.02 17.86 12.82
N LEU A 285 -17.74 16.56 12.64
CA LEU A 285 -17.90 15.56 13.71
C LEU A 285 -16.67 15.44 14.62
N THR A 286 -15.50 15.71 14.08
CA THR A 286 -14.22 15.54 14.79
C THR A 286 -13.69 16.85 15.36
N GLY A 287 -14.33 17.98 15.03
CA GLY A 287 -13.86 19.32 15.41
C GLY A 287 -12.57 19.75 14.70
N ILE A 288 -12.19 19.04 13.62
CA ILE A 288 -11.06 19.43 12.79
C ILE A 288 -11.55 20.53 11.84
N SER A 289 -11.34 21.78 12.23
CA SER A 289 -11.60 22.95 11.38
C SER A 289 -10.47 23.15 10.36
N ASN A 290 -10.72 23.95 9.36
CA ASN A 290 -9.72 24.43 8.40
C ASN A 290 -9.07 23.35 7.50
N MET A 291 -9.72 22.20 7.30
CA MET A 291 -9.22 21.15 6.38
C MET A 291 -9.45 21.48 4.90
N GLY A 292 -10.30 22.47 4.59
CA GLY A 292 -10.80 22.68 3.25
C GLY A 292 -11.73 21.56 2.78
N THR A 293 -11.95 21.48 1.49
CA THR A 293 -12.79 20.44 0.86
C THR A 293 -11.91 19.34 0.30
N ILE A 294 -12.11 18.09 0.73
CA ILE A 294 -11.41 16.92 0.20
C ILE A 294 -12.44 15.98 -0.44
N THR A 295 -12.36 15.80 -1.77
CA THR A 295 -13.17 14.84 -2.51
C THR A 295 -12.31 13.84 -3.25
N LEU A 296 -12.64 12.56 -3.10
CA LEU A 296 -11.93 11.43 -3.71
C LEU A 296 -12.94 10.54 -4.41
N SER A 297 -12.57 9.99 -5.55
CA SER A 297 -13.40 9.04 -6.28
C SER A 297 -12.57 7.89 -6.82
N ASP A 298 -13.17 6.70 -6.89
CA ASP A 298 -12.51 5.51 -7.42
C ASP A 298 -13.47 4.74 -8.32
N PHE A 299 -13.03 4.47 -9.52
CA PHE A 299 -13.74 3.68 -10.51
C PHE A 299 -12.87 2.50 -10.92
N LEU A 300 -13.44 1.32 -10.89
CA LEU A 300 -12.77 0.09 -11.31
C LEU A 300 -13.72 -0.77 -12.13
N VAL A 301 -13.21 -1.29 -13.24
CA VAL A 301 -13.87 -2.30 -14.08
C VAL A 301 -12.87 -3.41 -14.36
N LYS A 302 -13.26 -4.65 -14.10
CA LYS A 302 -12.49 -5.83 -14.48
C LYS A 302 -13.40 -6.84 -15.19
N THR A 303 -12.99 -7.31 -16.37
CA THR A 303 -13.61 -8.46 -17.03
C THR A 303 -12.63 -9.60 -17.13
N THR A 304 -13.13 -10.81 -16.99
CA THR A 304 -12.32 -12.02 -17.15
C THR A 304 -13.05 -12.98 -18.08
N THR A 305 -12.39 -13.31 -19.19
CA THR A 305 -12.94 -14.14 -20.28
C THR A 305 -12.12 -15.42 -20.44
N GLU A 306 -12.75 -16.57 -20.35
CA GLU A 306 -12.18 -17.84 -20.84
C GLU A 306 -12.45 -17.98 -22.32
N ILE A 307 -11.50 -17.54 -23.15
CA ILE A 307 -11.61 -17.65 -24.61
C ILE A 307 -11.77 -19.12 -25.00
N ASN A 308 -10.89 -19.95 -24.45
CA ASN A 308 -10.89 -21.41 -24.55
C ASN A 308 -10.10 -22.01 -23.37
N PRO A 309 -10.05 -23.35 -23.19
CA PRO A 309 -9.36 -23.98 -22.05
C PRO A 309 -7.88 -23.57 -21.88
N LYS A 310 -7.21 -23.14 -22.95
CA LYS A 310 -5.79 -22.72 -22.91
C LYS A 310 -5.61 -21.22 -22.72
N ASN A 311 -6.60 -20.40 -23.03
CA ASN A 311 -6.46 -18.94 -23.08
C ASN A 311 -7.45 -18.25 -22.16
N LYS A 312 -6.95 -17.52 -21.17
CA LYS A 312 -7.72 -16.66 -20.27
C LYS A 312 -7.26 -15.20 -20.47
N LEU A 313 -8.21 -14.33 -20.80
CA LEU A 313 -7.99 -12.90 -21.01
C LEU A 313 -8.67 -12.13 -19.88
N SER A 314 -7.91 -11.25 -19.24
CA SER A 314 -8.45 -10.28 -18.28
C SER A 314 -8.21 -8.86 -18.80
N PHE A 315 -9.22 -8.02 -18.67
CA PHE A 315 -9.15 -6.59 -18.88
C PHE A 315 -9.39 -5.91 -17.55
N ILE A 316 -8.60 -4.88 -17.23
CA ILE A 316 -8.78 -4.01 -16.08
C ILE A 316 -8.69 -2.55 -16.49
N ALA A 317 -9.58 -1.71 -15.95
CA ALA A 317 -9.49 -0.27 -16.03
C ALA A 317 -9.77 0.33 -14.65
N MET A 318 -8.94 1.27 -14.24
CA MET A 318 -9.08 2.03 -12.99
C MET A 318 -8.87 3.50 -13.28
N HIS A 319 -9.65 4.36 -12.59
CA HIS A 319 -9.48 5.80 -12.60
C HIS A 319 -9.81 6.33 -11.21
N ASN A 320 -8.87 7.05 -10.63
CA ASN A 320 -8.91 7.48 -9.24
C ASN A 320 -8.67 9.00 -9.16
N PRO A 321 -9.65 9.84 -9.59
CA PRO A 321 -9.51 11.29 -9.54
C PRO A 321 -9.63 11.81 -8.11
N GLU A 322 -8.90 12.88 -7.84
CA GLU A 322 -8.87 13.58 -6.57
C GLU A 322 -8.85 15.10 -6.77
N SER A 323 -9.55 15.82 -5.89
CA SER A 323 -9.56 17.29 -5.92
C SER A 323 -9.74 17.89 -4.52
N PRO A 324 -8.69 17.90 -3.71
CA PRO A 324 -8.68 18.66 -2.48
C PRO A 324 -8.42 20.13 -2.76
N SER A 325 -9.13 21.02 -2.06
CA SER A 325 -8.93 22.46 -2.11
C SER A 325 -9.08 23.09 -0.73
N ARG A 326 -8.37 24.17 -0.49
CA ARG A 326 -8.52 25.02 0.69
C ARG A 326 -8.35 26.47 0.28
N SER A 327 -9.38 27.25 0.49
CA SER A 327 -9.42 28.70 0.23
C SER A 327 -9.45 29.50 1.54
N ILE A 328 -9.45 30.82 1.46
CA ILE A 328 -9.64 31.69 2.63
C ILE A 328 -11.00 31.45 3.28
N ASP A 329 -12.03 31.18 2.50
CA ASP A 329 -13.39 30.93 2.98
C ASP A 329 -13.49 29.66 3.85
N ASP A 330 -12.46 28.79 3.80
CA ASP A 330 -12.37 27.58 4.64
C ASP A 330 -11.69 27.85 5.99
N ILE A 331 -11.29 29.10 6.29
CA ILE A 331 -10.60 29.48 7.52
C ILE A 331 -11.61 30.14 8.47
N ASP A 332 -11.83 29.52 9.61
CA ASP A 332 -12.73 30.06 10.63
C ASP A 332 -12.12 31.27 11.36
N PRO A 333 -12.88 32.38 11.56
CA PRO A 333 -12.48 33.46 12.44
C PRO A 333 -12.24 32.95 13.88
N GLY A 334 -11.25 33.53 14.55
CA GLY A 334 -10.88 33.09 15.90
C GLY A 334 -10.04 31.81 15.96
N THR A 335 -9.66 31.24 14.80
CA THR A 335 -8.70 30.12 14.75
C THR A 335 -7.37 30.56 15.34
N ASN A 336 -6.87 29.84 16.34
CA ASN A 336 -5.54 30.07 16.90
C ASN A 336 -4.52 29.30 16.07
N ILE A 337 -3.59 30.02 15.42
CA ILE A 337 -2.57 29.42 14.54
C ILE A 337 -1.55 28.58 15.30
N ASN A 338 -1.51 28.69 16.63
CA ASN A 338 -0.64 27.89 17.48
C ASN A 338 -1.30 26.59 17.96
N ASP A 339 -2.59 26.42 17.71
CA ASP A 339 -3.30 25.20 18.09
C ASP A 339 -2.80 23.99 17.30
N ASP A 340 -2.76 22.86 17.97
CA ASP A 340 -2.26 21.60 17.42
C ASP A 340 -2.99 21.14 16.13
N ASN A 341 -4.19 21.64 15.87
CA ASN A 341 -5.01 21.31 14.71
C ASN A 341 -5.03 22.39 13.62
N SER A 342 -4.37 23.54 13.82
CA SER A 342 -4.31 24.56 12.78
C SER A 342 -3.42 24.05 11.64
N ALA A 343 -4.02 23.69 10.51
CA ALA A 343 -3.33 23.22 9.32
C ALA A 343 -2.48 24.30 8.65
N GLY A 344 -1.93 25.24 9.43
CA GLY A 344 -1.10 26.32 8.96
C GLY A 344 -1.84 27.31 8.05
N LEU A 345 -1.13 28.23 7.52
CA LEU A 345 -1.59 29.34 6.70
C LEU A 345 -1.51 29.01 5.19
N THR A 346 -1.40 27.73 4.84
CA THR A 346 -1.26 27.29 3.44
C THR A 346 -2.62 27.12 2.79
N LEU A 347 -2.82 27.75 1.65
CA LEU A 347 -3.96 27.56 0.76
C LEU A 347 -3.54 26.68 -0.41
N TRP A 348 -4.44 25.85 -0.93
CA TRP A 348 -4.16 24.97 -2.06
C TRP A 348 -5.38 24.70 -2.92
N ASP A 349 -5.13 24.49 -4.21
CA ASP A 349 -6.06 23.89 -5.18
C ASP A 349 -5.30 22.78 -5.91
N HIS A 350 -5.78 21.55 -5.74
CA HIS A 350 -5.16 20.37 -6.34
C HIS A 350 -6.17 19.61 -7.19
N ARG A 351 -5.72 19.18 -8.34
CA ARG A 351 -6.41 18.26 -9.24
C ARG A 351 -5.47 17.19 -9.71
N GLY A 352 -5.85 15.95 -9.54
CA GLY A 352 -4.94 14.87 -9.91
C GLY A 352 -5.59 13.50 -9.86
N GLY A 353 -4.73 12.51 -9.85
CA GLY A 353 -5.10 11.12 -9.67
C GLY A 353 -4.40 10.15 -10.59
N ASN A 354 -4.79 8.89 -10.46
CA ASN A 354 -4.19 7.77 -11.17
C ASN A 354 -5.15 7.14 -12.17
N THR A 355 -4.62 6.71 -13.30
CA THR A 355 -5.34 5.94 -14.33
C THR A 355 -4.55 4.69 -14.68
N LEU A 356 -5.21 3.55 -14.77
CA LEU A 356 -4.65 2.28 -15.23
C LEU A 356 -5.62 1.63 -16.21
N VAL A 357 -5.11 1.19 -17.35
CA VAL A 357 -5.82 0.32 -18.29
C VAL A 357 -4.90 -0.82 -18.66
N GLY A 358 -5.38 -2.07 -18.59
CA GLY A 358 -4.54 -3.22 -18.88
C GLY A 358 -5.27 -4.41 -19.46
N LEU A 359 -4.53 -5.19 -20.25
CA LEU A 359 -4.92 -6.47 -20.81
C LEU A 359 -3.90 -7.52 -20.37
N ASN A 360 -4.35 -8.59 -19.75
CA ASN A 360 -3.53 -9.72 -19.31
C ASN A 360 -4.01 -10.99 -20.00
N LEU A 361 -3.21 -11.54 -20.91
CA LEU A 361 -3.46 -12.78 -21.60
C LEU A 361 -2.56 -13.89 -21.03
N ARG A 362 -3.16 -14.90 -20.40
CA ARG A 362 -2.51 -16.14 -20.00
C ARG A 362 -2.81 -17.24 -21.02
N THR A 363 -1.76 -17.81 -21.61
CA THR A 363 -1.83 -18.91 -22.59
C THR A 363 -1.10 -20.13 -22.04
N LEU A 364 -1.78 -21.26 -21.91
CA LEU A 364 -1.16 -22.56 -21.61
C LEU A 364 -0.51 -23.10 -22.88
N THR A 365 0.83 -23.14 -22.91
CA THR A 365 1.61 -23.54 -24.11
C THR A 365 1.87 -25.03 -24.18
N SER A 366 1.95 -25.70 -23.01
CA SER A 366 2.02 -27.16 -22.88
C SER A 366 1.42 -27.59 -21.53
N SER A 367 1.44 -28.90 -21.23
CA SER A 367 1.02 -29.42 -19.92
C SER A 367 1.85 -28.91 -18.75
N SER A 368 3.05 -28.36 -18.99
CA SER A 368 3.97 -27.90 -17.96
C SER A 368 4.50 -26.50 -18.20
N SER A 369 3.86 -25.73 -19.08
CA SER A 369 4.29 -24.35 -19.36
C SER A 369 3.14 -23.43 -19.69
N TYR A 370 3.28 -22.18 -19.30
CA TYR A 370 2.37 -21.11 -19.67
C TYR A 370 3.12 -19.83 -20.02
N TRP A 371 2.46 -18.99 -20.78
CA TRP A 371 2.92 -17.67 -21.16
C TRP A 371 1.92 -16.63 -20.67
N LYS A 372 2.40 -15.59 -19.99
CA LYS A 372 1.64 -14.44 -19.55
C LYS A 372 2.12 -13.20 -20.31
N ASN A 373 1.20 -12.51 -20.96
CA ASN A 373 1.45 -11.27 -21.68
C ASN A 373 0.56 -10.19 -21.12
N VAL A 374 1.14 -9.08 -20.74
CA VAL A 374 0.44 -7.94 -20.13
C VAL A 374 0.76 -6.70 -20.94
N LEU A 375 -0.25 -6.10 -21.55
CA LEU A 375 -0.19 -4.80 -22.19
C LEU A 375 -0.90 -3.79 -21.30
N TYR A 376 -0.29 -2.64 -21.02
CA TYR A 376 -0.91 -1.65 -20.15
C TYR A 376 -0.57 -0.21 -20.52
N PHE A 377 -1.47 0.66 -20.12
CA PHE A 377 -1.26 2.10 -20.01
C PHE A 377 -1.48 2.50 -18.56
N ARG A 378 -0.59 3.31 -18.00
CA ARG A 378 -0.79 3.96 -16.71
C ARG A 378 -0.42 5.42 -16.78
N ALA A 379 -1.15 6.26 -16.03
CA ALA A 379 -0.86 7.68 -15.90
C ALA A 379 -1.04 8.12 -14.45
N SER A 380 -0.22 9.07 -14.03
CA SER A 380 -0.39 9.84 -12.80
C SER A 380 -0.35 11.31 -13.16
N THR A 381 -1.36 12.07 -12.73
CA THR A 381 -1.48 13.50 -12.99
C THR A 381 -1.51 14.26 -11.68
N VAL A 382 -0.79 15.36 -11.63
CA VAL A 382 -0.76 16.33 -10.52
C VAL A 382 -0.82 17.71 -11.14
N ASP A 383 -1.83 18.51 -10.78
CA ASP A 383 -1.91 19.93 -11.03
C ASP A 383 -2.20 20.59 -9.69
N ASN A 384 -1.16 21.12 -9.07
CA ASN A 384 -1.21 21.65 -7.71
C ASN A 384 -0.77 23.11 -7.70
N THR A 385 -1.60 23.96 -7.12
CA THR A 385 -1.32 25.36 -6.87
C THR A 385 -1.42 25.61 -5.37
N PHE A 386 -0.39 26.18 -4.77
CA PHE A 386 -0.41 26.51 -3.35
C PHE A 386 0.26 27.84 -3.04
N GLY A 387 -0.24 28.51 -2.02
CA GLY A 387 0.21 29.79 -1.54
C GLY A 387 0.06 29.89 -0.03
N TYR A 388 0.33 31.08 0.48
CA TYR A 388 0.23 31.36 1.91
C TYR A 388 -0.77 32.48 2.15
N PHE A 389 -1.47 32.35 3.26
CA PHE A 389 -2.29 33.41 3.82
C PHE A 389 -1.56 33.97 5.04
N THR A 390 -1.46 35.30 5.16
CA THR A 390 -0.86 35.98 6.31
C THR A 390 -1.94 36.81 7.00
N PRO A 391 -2.61 36.27 8.05
CA PRO A 391 -3.69 36.97 8.76
C PRO A 391 -3.16 38.02 9.71
N PHE A 392 -4.03 38.95 10.10
CA PHE A 392 -3.82 39.73 11.33
C PHE A 392 -4.19 38.85 12.54
N LEU A 393 -3.34 38.86 13.54
CA LEU A 393 -3.45 38.05 14.74
C LEU A 393 -3.71 38.88 15.97
N THR A 394 -4.42 38.32 16.96
CA THR A 394 -4.42 38.82 18.34
C THR A 394 -3.09 38.52 18.99
N ASP A 395 -2.84 39.12 20.16
CA ASP A 395 -1.64 38.84 20.95
C ASP A 395 -1.50 37.35 21.35
N ASP A 396 -2.58 36.63 21.42
CA ASP A 396 -2.64 35.20 21.75
C ASP A 396 -2.54 34.29 20.52
N GLY A 397 -2.41 34.83 19.27
CA GLY A 397 -2.23 34.09 18.02
C GLY A 397 -3.55 33.67 17.36
N GLU A 398 -4.70 34.25 17.75
CA GLU A 398 -5.97 34.01 17.06
C GLU A 398 -6.11 34.87 15.82
N ILE A 399 -6.67 34.31 14.74
CA ILE A 399 -6.99 35.06 13.52
C ILE A 399 -8.17 36.01 13.81
N ILE A 400 -7.93 37.31 13.66
CA ILE A 400 -8.92 38.36 13.94
C ILE A 400 -10.08 38.26 12.94
N ASP A 401 -9.75 38.25 11.65
CA ASP A 401 -10.71 38.11 10.57
C ASP A 401 -9.98 37.60 9.32
N PRO A 402 -10.37 36.49 8.72
CA PRO A 402 -9.74 35.96 7.50
C PRO A 402 -9.84 36.93 6.31
N GLU A 403 -10.88 37.76 6.22
CA GLU A 403 -11.02 38.75 5.15
C GLU A 403 -10.03 39.93 5.29
N PHE A 404 -9.52 40.19 6.49
CA PHE A 404 -8.53 41.22 6.78
C PHE A 404 -7.13 40.63 6.96
N GLY A 405 -6.59 39.99 5.97
CA GLY A 405 -5.24 39.49 5.91
C GLY A 405 -4.57 39.82 4.60
N HIS A 406 -3.30 39.56 4.48
CA HIS A 406 -2.63 39.53 3.20
C HIS A 406 -2.80 38.14 2.60
N ASN A 407 -3.67 38.02 1.60
CA ASN A 407 -3.70 36.85 0.76
C ASN A 407 -2.46 36.93 -0.16
N GLU A 408 -1.47 36.16 0.14
CA GLU A 408 -0.40 35.97 -0.80
C GLU A 408 -0.92 35.07 -1.91
N ASP A 409 -0.94 35.59 -3.15
CA ASP A 409 -1.27 34.79 -4.34
C ASP A 409 -0.48 33.50 -4.33
N ALA A 410 -0.98 32.49 -5.04
CA ALA A 410 -0.27 31.23 -5.17
C ALA A 410 1.19 31.46 -5.57
N LEU A 411 2.08 31.12 -4.66
CA LEU A 411 3.52 31.30 -4.89
C LEU A 411 4.08 30.19 -5.77
N ARG A 412 3.51 28.99 -5.68
CA ARG A 412 4.04 27.80 -6.32
C ARG A 412 2.97 27.05 -7.09
N THR A 413 3.35 26.60 -8.29
CA THR A 413 2.56 25.64 -9.08
C THR A 413 3.42 24.45 -9.46
N ILE A 414 2.84 23.27 -9.39
CA ILE A 414 3.48 22.02 -9.81
C ILE A 414 2.50 21.29 -10.71
N LYS A 415 2.91 21.06 -11.96
CA LYS A 415 2.21 20.17 -12.88
C LYS A 415 3.13 18.99 -13.18
N ASN A 416 2.63 17.79 -12.98
CA ASN A 416 3.36 16.57 -13.24
C ASN A 416 2.42 15.57 -13.92
N ASN A 417 2.67 15.30 -15.18
CA ASN A 417 1.90 14.36 -15.98
C ASN A 417 2.83 13.24 -16.45
N GLN A 418 2.72 12.10 -15.78
CA GLN A 418 3.51 10.90 -16.07
C GLN A 418 2.65 9.89 -16.79
N GLN A 419 3.05 9.47 -17.97
CA GLN A 419 2.34 8.46 -18.76
C GLN A 419 3.29 7.34 -19.14
N GLU A 420 2.83 6.11 -19.03
CA GLU A 420 3.60 4.94 -19.45
C GLU A 420 2.75 3.97 -20.27
N PHE A 421 3.28 3.55 -21.41
CA PHE A 421 2.80 2.43 -22.19
C PHE A 421 3.77 1.26 -21.99
N GLY A 422 3.28 0.17 -21.41
CA GLY A 422 4.13 -0.95 -21.06
C GLY A 422 3.65 -2.27 -21.66
N TYR A 423 4.60 -3.10 -22.00
CA TYR A 423 4.40 -4.48 -22.36
C TYR A 423 5.30 -5.36 -21.51
N ARG A 424 4.70 -6.33 -20.82
CA ARG A 424 5.37 -7.30 -19.96
C ARG A 424 5.09 -8.70 -20.46
N SER A 425 6.11 -9.52 -20.61
CA SER A 425 6.00 -10.88 -21.07
C SER A 425 6.76 -11.83 -20.15
N ILE A 426 6.09 -12.87 -19.65
CA ILE A 426 6.66 -13.84 -18.73
C ILE A 426 6.32 -15.25 -19.22
N PHE A 427 7.35 -16.03 -19.53
CA PHE A 427 7.23 -17.45 -19.82
C PHE A 427 7.65 -18.26 -18.61
N THR A 428 6.82 -19.22 -18.20
CA THR A 428 7.13 -20.14 -17.11
C THR A 428 7.06 -21.58 -17.62
N LYS A 429 8.10 -22.36 -17.31
CA LYS A 429 8.21 -23.77 -17.64
C LYS A 429 8.61 -24.57 -16.43
N ASN A 430 7.82 -25.58 -16.12
CA ASN A 430 8.09 -26.53 -15.05
C ASN A 430 8.73 -27.80 -15.62
N TYR A 431 9.84 -28.20 -15.02
CA TYR A 431 10.49 -29.48 -15.16
C TYR A 431 10.35 -30.23 -13.83
N ASP A 432 10.70 -31.47 -13.80
CA ASP A 432 10.57 -32.32 -12.60
C ASP A 432 11.15 -31.68 -11.31
N LYS A 433 12.36 -31.11 -11.37
CA LYS A 433 13.06 -30.49 -10.22
C LYS A 433 13.35 -29.01 -10.40
N LEU A 434 12.90 -28.41 -11.49
CA LEU A 434 13.27 -27.05 -11.85
C LEU A 434 12.08 -26.31 -12.44
N THR A 435 11.76 -25.14 -11.87
CA THR A 435 10.87 -24.17 -12.49
C THR A 435 11.72 -23.04 -13.06
N LEU A 436 11.59 -22.79 -14.36
CA LEU A 436 12.19 -21.67 -15.05
C LEU A 436 11.14 -20.59 -15.30
N SER A 437 11.43 -19.36 -14.91
CA SER A 437 10.67 -18.17 -15.30
C SER A 437 11.61 -17.20 -16.01
N ALA A 438 11.29 -16.82 -17.24
CA ALA A 438 12.04 -15.86 -18.01
C ALA A 438 11.10 -14.83 -18.63
N GLY A 439 11.52 -13.59 -18.72
CA GLY A 439 10.67 -12.55 -19.25
C GLY A 439 11.40 -11.27 -19.57
N PHE A 440 10.63 -10.32 -20.08
CA PHE A 440 11.10 -8.96 -20.34
C PHE A 440 9.97 -7.95 -20.16
N ASP A 441 10.36 -6.72 -19.88
CA ASP A 441 9.48 -5.56 -19.82
C ASP A 441 9.99 -4.51 -20.83
N ALA A 442 9.07 -3.86 -21.55
CA ALA A 442 9.34 -2.76 -22.46
C ALA A 442 8.36 -1.63 -22.13
N ILE A 443 8.86 -0.44 -21.81
CA ILE A 443 8.06 0.67 -21.30
C ILE A 443 8.48 1.95 -22.03
N ALA A 444 7.54 2.58 -22.72
CA ALA A 444 7.67 3.94 -23.23
C ALA A 444 7.11 4.90 -22.15
N VAL A 445 7.92 5.87 -21.76
CA VAL A 445 7.59 6.87 -20.74
C VAL A 445 7.47 8.21 -21.42
N ASN A 446 6.39 8.95 -21.12
CA ASN A 446 6.23 10.35 -21.46
C ASN A 446 6.11 11.13 -20.15
N LEU A 447 6.96 12.11 -19.94
CA LEU A 447 7.00 12.95 -18.75
C LEU A 447 6.86 14.41 -19.14
N ASP A 448 5.78 15.06 -18.69
CA ASP A 448 5.56 16.50 -18.79
C ASP A 448 5.50 17.05 -17.36
N TYR A 449 6.51 17.83 -17.01
CA TYR A 449 6.68 18.39 -15.67
C TYR A 449 6.94 19.87 -15.73
N GLU A 450 6.20 20.65 -14.95
CA GLU A 450 6.41 22.08 -14.76
C GLU A 450 6.37 22.41 -13.26
N ARG A 451 7.40 23.09 -12.79
CA ARG A 451 7.44 23.66 -11.45
C ARG A 451 7.76 25.15 -11.56
N ASN A 452 6.87 25.97 -10.99
CA ASN A 452 6.97 27.41 -11.10
C ASN A 452 6.79 28.09 -9.74
N LEU A 453 7.68 29.01 -9.44
CA LEU A 453 7.61 29.94 -8.35
C LEU A 453 7.33 31.32 -8.93
N ALA A 454 6.17 31.89 -8.66
CA ALA A 454 5.70 33.14 -9.30
C ALA A 454 6.52 34.36 -8.89
N ARG A 455 7.04 34.38 -7.67
CA ARG A 455 7.86 35.46 -7.09
C ARG A 455 8.83 34.87 -6.06
N PRO A 456 9.91 35.58 -5.68
CA PRO A 456 10.80 35.15 -4.62
C PRO A 456 10.04 34.79 -3.33
N ASP A 457 10.38 33.65 -2.73
CA ASP A 457 9.77 33.16 -1.49
C ASP A 457 10.80 33.13 -0.37
N THR A 458 10.37 33.43 0.85
CA THR A 458 11.25 33.46 2.01
C THR A 458 11.24 32.12 2.73
N LEU A 459 12.38 31.47 2.79
CA LEU A 459 12.57 30.25 3.55
C LEU A 459 13.01 30.58 4.96
N TYR A 460 12.17 30.23 5.93
CA TYR A 460 12.42 30.45 7.35
C TYR A 460 13.12 29.27 8.04
N THR A 461 13.46 28.23 7.29
CA THR A 461 14.20 27.07 7.78
C THR A 461 15.47 26.92 6.95
N PHE A 462 16.62 26.93 7.59
CA PHE A 462 17.93 26.91 6.94
C PHE A 462 18.93 26.08 7.74
N ARG A 463 20.07 25.74 7.13
CA ARG A 463 21.27 25.23 7.81
C ARG A 463 22.25 26.38 8.05
N SER A 464 23.09 26.28 9.09
CA SER A 464 24.17 27.26 9.35
C SER A 464 25.18 27.35 8.19
N THR A 465 25.33 26.28 7.42
CA THR A 465 26.23 26.18 6.25
C THR A 465 25.61 26.66 4.94
N ASP A 466 24.30 26.85 4.89
CA ASP A 466 23.61 27.31 3.68
C ASP A 466 23.99 28.75 3.36
N PHE A 467 24.08 29.01 2.06
CA PHE A 467 24.36 30.37 1.62
C PHE A 467 23.24 31.35 2.04
N ARG A 468 23.63 32.45 2.68
CA ARG A 468 22.76 33.56 3.07
C ARG A 468 23.28 34.85 2.43
N PRO A 469 22.43 35.65 1.77
CA PRO A 469 22.84 36.93 1.17
C PRO A 469 23.45 37.90 2.18
N ASP A 470 22.92 37.90 3.41
CA ASP A 470 23.41 38.67 4.55
C ASP A 470 23.59 37.76 5.77
N PRO A 471 24.80 37.58 6.30
CA PRO A 471 25.05 36.73 7.48
C PRO A 471 24.32 37.20 8.76
N SER A 472 23.84 38.41 8.81
CA SER A 472 23.04 38.93 9.94
C SER A 472 21.56 38.56 9.84
N GLN A 473 21.11 38.02 8.71
CA GLN A 473 19.72 37.58 8.47
C GLN A 473 19.61 36.07 8.65
N TYR A 474 18.63 35.62 9.44
CA TYR A 474 18.37 34.22 9.71
C TYR A 474 17.23 33.70 8.83
N TYR A 475 17.26 33.97 7.54
CA TYR A 475 16.35 33.45 6.52
C TYR A 475 17.05 33.40 5.18
N GLN A 476 16.47 32.66 4.24
CA GLN A 476 16.92 32.56 2.86
C GLN A 476 15.82 33.02 1.92
N ILE A 477 16.23 33.53 0.75
CA ILE A 477 15.30 33.88 -0.31
C ILE A 477 15.46 32.84 -1.42
N LEU A 478 14.39 32.14 -1.72
CA LEU A 478 14.33 31.22 -2.85
C LEU A 478 14.02 32.02 -4.10
N ASP A 479 14.94 32.04 -5.04
CA ASP A 479 14.81 32.76 -6.31
C ASP A 479 14.04 31.88 -7.32
N PRO A 480 13.03 32.42 -8.04
CA PRO A 480 12.39 31.73 -9.15
C PRO A 480 13.38 31.15 -10.17
N ALA A 481 14.48 31.83 -10.46
CA ALA A 481 15.49 31.36 -11.40
C ALA A 481 16.18 30.06 -10.98
N LEU A 482 16.21 29.77 -9.68
CA LEU A 482 16.77 28.53 -9.12
C LEU A 482 15.70 27.45 -8.89
N TYR A 483 14.44 27.86 -8.71
CA TYR A 483 13.34 26.96 -8.40
C TYR A 483 12.61 26.45 -9.64
N ASN A 484 12.40 27.32 -10.63
CA ASN A 484 11.57 27.00 -11.79
C ASN A 484 12.21 25.90 -12.64
N ALA A 485 11.41 24.94 -13.02
CA ALA A 485 11.83 23.82 -13.88
C ALA A 485 10.71 23.48 -14.86
N SER A 486 11.10 23.15 -16.09
CA SER A 486 10.20 22.65 -17.12
C SER A 486 10.90 21.51 -17.85
N PHE A 487 10.20 20.38 -17.97
CA PHE A 487 10.71 19.18 -18.60
C PHE A 487 9.59 18.50 -19.38
N ASP A 488 9.77 18.32 -20.67
CA ASP A 488 8.85 17.60 -21.55
C ASP A 488 9.68 16.70 -22.46
N ASP A 489 9.74 15.40 -22.15
CA ASP A 489 10.54 14.45 -22.90
C ASP A 489 10.00 13.02 -22.77
N MET A 490 10.47 12.18 -23.68
CA MET A 490 10.12 10.76 -23.78
C MET A 490 11.36 9.89 -23.58
N ALA A 491 11.19 8.81 -22.81
CA ALA A 491 12.24 7.83 -22.62
C ALA A 491 11.72 6.40 -22.84
N PHE A 492 12.64 5.49 -23.08
CA PHE A 492 12.38 4.05 -23.12
C PHE A 492 13.06 3.38 -21.94
N ASN A 493 12.32 2.55 -21.22
CA ASN A 493 12.84 1.68 -20.17
C ASN A 493 12.66 0.23 -20.58
N GLY A 494 13.70 -0.57 -20.41
CA GLY A 494 13.70 -1.99 -20.79
C GLY A 494 14.21 -2.88 -19.66
N SER A 495 13.68 -4.10 -19.56
CA SER A 495 14.20 -5.09 -18.62
C SER A 495 14.20 -6.47 -19.25
N ALA A 496 15.17 -7.31 -18.86
CA ALA A 496 15.16 -8.74 -19.17
C ALA A 496 15.59 -9.52 -17.94
N TYR A 497 14.92 -10.65 -17.66
CA TYR A 497 15.20 -11.41 -16.45
C TYR A 497 15.00 -12.91 -16.62
N VAL A 498 15.73 -13.65 -15.80
CA VAL A 498 15.58 -15.09 -15.61
C VAL A 498 15.59 -15.39 -14.12
N SER A 499 14.66 -16.23 -13.69
CA SER A 499 14.55 -16.75 -12.32
C SER A 499 14.35 -18.25 -12.39
N LEU A 500 15.10 -18.98 -11.58
CA LEU A 500 15.00 -20.42 -11.43
C LEU A 500 14.51 -20.77 -10.03
N SER A 501 13.73 -21.83 -9.90
CA SER A 501 13.48 -22.48 -8.62
C SER A 501 13.89 -23.92 -8.76
N TRP A 502 15.00 -24.28 -8.13
CA TRP A 502 15.66 -25.59 -8.27
C TRP A 502 15.57 -26.39 -6.98
N ASN A 503 14.84 -27.47 -7.00
CA ASN A 503 14.79 -28.45 -5.93
C ASN A 503 16.05 -29.34 -6.00
N VAL A 504 17.15 -28.88 -5.36
CA VAL A 504 18.45 -29.58 -5.34
C VAL A 504 18.30 -30.95 -4.67
N SER A 505 17.46 -31.02 -3.64
CA SER A 505 17.06 -32.21 -2.94
C SER A 505 15.66 -32.07 -2.37
N ASN A 506 15.12 -33.11 -1.75
CA ASN A 506 13.81 -33.05 -1.05
C ASN A 506 13.81 -32.07 0.15
N ARG A 507 14.98 -31.54 0.56
CA ARG A 507 15.09 -30.61 1.69
C ARG A 507 15.64 -29.23 1.30
N LEU A 508 16.30 -29.11 0.15
CA LEU A 508 16.96 -27.87 -0.26
C LEU A 508 16.41 -27.38 -1.59
N THR A 509 15.84 -26.20 -1.58
CA THR A 509 15.46 -25.43 -2.76
C THR A 509 16.35 -24.20 -2.87
N LEU A 510 16.90 -23.94 -4.05
CA LEU A 510 17.68 -22.74 -4.39
C LEU A 510 16.99 -21.98 -5.51
N ASN A 511 16.97 -20.67 -5.42
CA ASN A 511 16.35 -19.79 -6.40
C ASN A 511 17.34 -18.72 -6.88
N PRO A 512 18.27 -19.05 -7.81
CA PRO A 512 19.08 -18.05 -8.47
C PRO A 512 18.27 -17.26 -9.48
N GLY A 513 18.54 -15.96 -9.56
CA GLY A 513 17.93 -15.03 -10.50
C GLY A 513 18.92 -14.00 -11.01
N LEU A 514 18.72 -13.56 -12.23
CA LEU A 514 19.48 -12.46 -12.83
C LEU A 514 18.52 -11.54 -13.55
N ARG A 515 18.67 -10.24 -13.33
CA ARG A 515 17.90 -9.21 -13.99
C ARG A 515 18.84 -8.15 -14.57
N TYR A 516 18.54 -7.74 -15.79
CA TYR A 516 19.11 -6.58 -16.45
C TYR A 516 18.03 -5.52 -16.62
N ASP A 517 18.36 -4.28 -16.32
CA ASP A 517 17.49 -3.12 -16.54
C ASP A 517 18.23 -2.02 -17.32
N TYR A 518 17.52 -1.36 -18.23
CA TYR A 518 17.90 -0.11 -18.87
C TYR A 518 16.90 0.98 -18.47
N THR A 519 17.40 2.11 -17.95
CA THR A 519 16.61 3.28 -17.55
C THR A 519 16.95 4.45 -18.47
N GLY A 520 15.99 4.88 -19.31
CA GLY A 520 16.22 5.82 -20.37
C GLY A 520 16.61 7.21 -19.93
N PHE A 521 15.91 7.80 -18.93
CA PHE A 521 16.25 9.15 -18.43
C PHE A 521 17.60 9.20 -17.71
N ALA A 522 18.02 8.14 -17.08
CA ALA A 522 19.33 8.03 -16.44
C ALA A 522 20.42 7.49 -17.41
N GLU A 523 20.05 7.08 -18.63
CA GLU A 523 20.91 6.41 -19.61
C GLU A 523 21.75 5.28 -19.01
N GLN A 524 21.18 4.56 -18.03
CA GLN A 524 21.91 3.62 -17.20
C GLN A 524 21.53 2.17 -17.47
N HIS A 525 22.53 1.30 -17.49
CA HIS A 525 22.42 -0.14 -17.56
C HIS A 525 22.77 -0.74 -16.20
N THR A 526 21.89 -1.59 -15.64
CA THR A 526 22.13 -2.23 -14.35
C THR A 526 21.95 -3.74 -14.43
N ILE A 527 22.69 -4.47 -13.60
CA ILE A 527 22.62 -5.93 -13.47
C ILE A 527 22.37 -6.28 -12.02
N SER A 528 21.30 -7.03 -11.76
CA SER A 528 20.80 -7.38 -10.43
C SER A 528 20.85 -8.91 -10.22
N PRO A 529 21.98 -9.48 -9.75
CA PRO A 529 22.04 -10.87 -9.34
C PRO A 529 21.31 -11.07 -8.01
N ARG A 530 20.56 -12.16 -7.89
CA ARG A 530 19.78 -12.51 -6.71
C ARG A 530 19.87 -14.00 -6.44
N LEU A 531 19.90 -14.38 -5.16
CA LEU A 531 19.88 -15.76 -4.73
C LEU A 531 19.01 -15.87 -3.47
N SER A 532 18.04 -16.75 -3.50
CA SER A 532 17.29 -17.11 -2.31
C SER A 532 17.20 -18.63 -2.18
N GLY A 533 16.81 -19.12 -1.02
CA GLY A 533 16.62 -20.55 -0.85
C GLY A 533 15.97 -20.91 0.48
N SER A 534 15.57 -22.17 0.56
CA SER A 534 14.95 -22.77 1.74
C SER A 534 15.55 -24.13 2.03
N LEU A 535 15.94 -24.35 3.29
CA LEU A 535 16.41 -25.63 3.81
C LEU A 535 15.40 -26.15 4.84
N LEU A 536 14.73 -27.24 4.52
CA LEU A 536 13.83 -27.94 5.45
C LEU A 536 14.66 -28.70 6.50
N LEU A 537 14.49 -28.36 7.78
CA LEU A 537 15.10 -29.05 8.92
C LEU A 537 14.26 -30.24 9.35
N GLY A 538 12.99 -30.25 8.99
CA GLY A 538 12.00 -31.29 9.25
C GLY A 538 10.67 -30.88 8.63
N ASP A 539 9.60 -31.62 8.92
CA ASP A 539 8.29 -31.44 8.30
C ASP A 539 7.63 -30.07 8.60
N ARG A 540 8.10 -29.39 9.65
CA ARG A 540 7.46 -28.18 10.17
C ARG A 540 8.42 -26.99 10.34
N GLN A 541 9.68 -27.15 9.96
CA GLN A 541 10.70 -26.15 10.21
C GLN A 541 11.56 -25.93 8.98
N SER A 542 11.88 -24.68 8.69
CA SER A 542 12.83 -24.32 7.63
C SER A 542 13.72 -23.15 8.03
N ILE A 543 14.94 -23.16 7.51
CA ILE A 543 15.80 -22.00 7.42
C ILE A 543 15.66 -21.46 5.99
N ASN A 544 15.45 -20.17 5.89
CA ASN A 544 15.28 -19.47 4.61
C ASN A 544 16.31 -18.35 4.51
N PHE A 545 16.80 -18.07 3.32
CA PHE A 545 17.74 -16.98 3.10
C PHE A 545 17.47 -16.28 1.78
N ALA A 546 17.88 -15.02 1.70
CA ALA A 546 17.94 -14.27 0.45
C ALA A 546 19.09 -13.27 0.48
N THR A 547 19.76 -13.13 -0.66
CA THR A 547 20.79 -12.10 -0.89
C THR A 547 20.65 -11.59 -2.33
N GLY A 548 20.96 -10.32 -2.56
CA GLY A 548 20.88 -9.76 -3.90
C GLY A 548 21.21 -8.28 -3.98
N VAL A 549 21.40 -7.85 -5.24
CA VAL A 549 21.56 -6.46 -5.62
C VAL A 549 20.25 -5.98 -6.23
N TYR A 550 19.81 -4.81 -5.80
CA TYR A 550 18.57 -4.17 -6.23
C TYR A 550 18.87 -2.74 -6.63
N TYR A 551 18.34 -2.32 -7.76
CA TYR A 551 18.42 -0.92 -8.19
C TYR A 551 17.05 -0.28 -8.14
N GLN A 552 17.02 0.98 -7.71
CA GLN A 552 15.85 1.83 -7.72
C GLN A 552 16.02 2.92 -8.75
N ASP A 553 15.05 3.04 -9.66
CA ASP A 553 15.06 4.12 -10.62
C ASP A 553 14.95 5.48 -9.94
N VAL A 554 15.64 6.45 -10.50
CA VAL A 554 15.48 7.86 -10.12
C VAL A 554 14.02 8.27 -10.28
N SER A 555 13.49 9.02 -9.33
CA SER A 555 12.13 9.56 -9.45
C SER A 555 12.04 10.53 -10.63
N TYR A 556 10.92 10.53 -11.33
CA TYR A 556 10.73 11.43 -12.47
C TYR A 556 10.75 12.90 -12.06
N SER A 557 10.30 13.24 -10.85
CA SER A 557 10.42 14.59 -10.31
C SER A 557 11.88 15.02 -10.12
N ASN A 558 12.75 14.10 -9.67
CA ASN A 558 14.19 14.39 -9.57
C ASN A 558 14.84 14.59 -10.94
N VAL A 559 14.47 13.77 -11.93
CA VAL A 559 14.93 13.93 -13.31
C VAL A 559 14.55 15.31 -13.85
N ALA A 560 13.27 15.69 -13.68
CA ALA A 560 12.71 16.93 -14.20
C ALA A 560 13.19 18.19 -13.46
N ALA A 561 13.45 18.07 -12.15
CA ALA A 561 13.90 19.19 -11.32
C ALA A 561 15.39 19.52 -11.47
N GLN A 562 16.15 18.66 -12.13
CA GLN A 562 17.59 18.84 -12.31
C GLN A 562 17.88 19.87 -13.41
N SER A 563 18.16 21.10 -12.98
CA SER A 563 18.45 22.21 -13.91
C SER A 563 19.91 22.29 -14.34
N PHE A 564 20.84 21.78 -13.51
CA PHE A 564 22.29 21.86 -13.72
C PHE A 564 22.97 20.66 -13.04
N GLY A 565 23.83 19.95 -13.74
CA GLY A 565 24.67 18.92 -13.14
C GLY A 565 24.79 17.63 -13.94
N ASP A 566 25.43 16.62 -13.35
CA ASP A 566 25.61 15.30 -13.94
C ASP A 566 24.27 14.52 -13.99
N VAL A 567 24.19 13.58 -14.92
CA VAL A 567 23.03 12.68 -15.01
C VAL A 567 22.92 11.86 -13.72
N ILE A 568 21.77 11.96 -13.06
CA ILE A 568 21.52 11.20 -11.81
C ILE A 568 21.36 9.72 -12.12
N LYS A 569 22.05 8.90 -11.33
CA LYS A 569 22.06 7.43 -11.48
C LYS A 569 21.00 6.78 -10.60
N ASN A 570 20.62 5.56 -10.97
CA ASN A 570 19.78 4.71 -10.14
C ASN A 570 20.49 4.36 -8.82
N GLU A 571 19.75 4.44 -7.73
CA GLU A 571 20.24 4.06 -6.41
C GLU A 571 20.45 2.56 -6.29
N ARG A 572 21.43 2.13 -5.55
CA ARG A 572 21.79 0.72 -5.37
C ARG A 572 21.58 0.27 -3.91
N THR A 573 20.94 -0.88 -3.76
CA THR A 573 20.77 -1.54 -2.45
C THR A 573 21.26 -2.99 -2.51
N ILE A 574 22.08 -3.39 -1.55
CA ILE A 574 22.46 -4.79 -1.33
C ILE A 574 21.68 -5.29 -0.13
N GLN A 575 20.89 -6.34 -0.31
CA GLN A 575 20.07 -6.93 0.76
C GLN A 575 20.56 -8.32 1.14
N ASN A 576 20.53 -8.61 2.45
CA ASN A 576 20.80 -9.93 3.01
C ASN A 576 19.75 -10.25 4.06
N ILE A 577 19.12 -11.42 3.97
CA ILE A 577 18.04 -11.86 4.87
C ILE A 577 18.32 -13.31 5.27
N LEU A 578 18.19 -13.62 6.56
CA LEU A 578 18.21 -14.97 7.10
C LEU A 578 16.98 -15.16 7.99
N GLY A 579 16.19 -16.19 7.71
CA GLY A 579 14.94 -16.45 8.38
C GLY A 579 14.82 -17.87 8.90
N TYR A 580 14.05 -18.03 9.97
CA TYR A 580 13.57 -19.28 10.51
C TYR A 580 12.06 -19.30 10.52
N LYS A 581 11.46 -20.37 9.99
CA LYS A 581 10.01 -20.58 9.97
C LYS A 581 9.66 -21.87 10.68
N MET A 582 8.64 -21.82 11.56
CA MET A 582 8.10 -22.98 12.26
C MET A 582 6.57 -23.01 12.15
N GLN A 583 6.04 -24.13 11.66
CA GLN A 583 4.62 -24.40 11.58
C GLN A 583 4.19 -25.25 12.79
N PHE A 584 3.49 -24.65 13.77
CA PHE A 584 3.02 -25.38 14.96
C PHE A 584 1.81 -26.27 14.65
N SER A 585 0.88 -25.73 13.84
CA SER A 585 -0.31 -26.43 13.36
C SER A 585 -0.67 -25.94 11.96
N GLY A 586 -1.68 -26.50 11.30
CA GLY A 586 -2.09 -26.06 9.96
C GLY A 586 -2.42 -24.56 9.84
N ASP A 587 -2.71 -23.92 10.97
CA ASP A 587 -3.18 -22.54 11.03
C ASP A 587 -2.36 -21.61 11.96
N LEU A 588 -1.32 -22.13 12.61
CA LEU A 588 -0.43 -21.34 13.50
C LEU A 588 1.02 -21.48 13.07
N LYS A 589 1.62 -20.37 12.67
CA LYS A 589 3.03 -20.31 12.28
C LYS A 589 3.80 -19.22 13.03
N PHE A 590 5.08 -19.46 13.24
CA PHE A 590 6.05 -18.50 13.74
C PHE A 590 7.10 -18.25 12.65
N VAL A 591 7.49 -16.99 12.51
CA VAL A 591 8.57 -16.55 11.61
C VAL A 591 9.49 -15.61 12.39
N ALA A 592 10.79 -15.84 12.29
CA ALA A 592 11.83 -14.95 12.79
C ALA A 592 12.84 -14.68 11.68
N GLU A 593 13.18 -13.42 11.45
CA GLU A 593 14.11 -13.01 10.40
C GLU A 593 15.11 -11.98 10.93
N ALA A 594 16.36 -12.10 10.53
CA ALA A 594 17.38 -11.07 10.66
C ALA A 594 17.76 -10.58 9.27
N TRP A 595 17.93 -9.26 9.12
CA TRP A 595 18.18 -8.67 7.82
C TRP A 595 19.19 -7.52 7.92
N HIS A 596 19.88 -7.27 6.79
CA HIS A 596 20.81 -6.17 6.62
C HIS A 596 20.68 -5.63 5.20
N LYS A 597 20.70 -4.29 5.07
CA LYS A 597 20.71 -3.55 3.81
C LYS A 597 21.88 -2.57 3.82
N ARG A 598 22.54 -2.44 2.68
CA ARG A 598 23.51 -1.38 2.39
C ARG A 598 23.01 -0.57 1.22
N PHE A 599 23.09 0.74 1.34
CA PHE A 599 22.68 1.72 0.34
C PHE A 599 23.88 2.44 -0.21
N ASP A 600 23.99 2.48 -1.53
CA ASP A 600 25.02 3.20 -2.26
C ASP A 600 24.34 4.03 -3.35
N ASP A 601 25.00 5.07 -3.84
CA ASP A 601 24.52 5.94 -4.93
C ASP A 601 23.17 6.61 -4.60
N LEU A 602 22.86 6.92 -3.32
CA LEU A 602 21.61 7.57 -2.94
C LEU A 602 21.58 9.00 -3.51
N VAL A 603 20.41 9.38 -4.02
CA VAL A 603 20.19 10.73 -4.53
C VAL A 603 20.06 11.69 -3.36
N VAL A 604 20.94 12.67 -3.29
CA VAL A 604 21.00 13.69 -2.23
C VAL A 604 21.05 15.09 -2.81
N GLN A 605 20.56 16.04 -2.05
CA GLN A 605 20.64 17.47 -2.33
C GLN A 605 21.58 18.13 -1.33
N PRO A 606 22.86 18.30 -1.65
CA PRO A 606 23.85 18.83 -0.71
C PRO A 606 23.60 20.27 -0.30
N ASN A 607 22.96 21.06 -1.18
CA ASN A 607 22.59 22.43 -0.91
C ASN A 607 21.11 22.67 -1.20
N ARG A 608 20.34 23.14 -0.20
CA ARG A 608 18.89 23.39 -0.33
C ARG A 608 18.54 24.54 -1.29
N VAL A 609 19.46 25.44 -1.52
CA VAL A 609 19.23 26.63 -2.37
C VAL A 609 19.51 26.34 -3.84
N GLU A 610 20.41 25.43 -4.12
CA GLU A 610 20.73 25.01 -5.49
C GLU A 610 19.97 23.73 -5.84
N SER A 611 19.30 23.72 -6.99
CA SER A 611 18.58 22.55 -7.51
C SER A 611 19.53 21.47 -8.04
N THR A 612 20.73 21.34 -7.46
CA THR A 612 21.72 20.35 -7.85
C THR A 612 21.55 19.09 -7.00
N LEU A 613 21.24 17.99 -7.65
CA LEU A 613 21.21 16.67 -7.07
C LEU A 613 22.47 15.91 -7.46
N ASN A 614 22.96 15.03 -6.57
CA ASN A 614 24.04 14.10 -6.90
C ASN A 614 23.76 12.69 -6.30
N ASN A 615 24.62 11.71 -6.57
CA ASN A 615 24.53 10.36 -6.08
C ASN A 615 25.59 10.02 -5.02
N ASP A 616 26.01 11.00 -4.21
CA ASP A 616 27.06 10.81 -3.22
C ASP A 616 26.55 10.18 -1.91
N GLY A 617 25.23 10.10 -1.74
CA GLY A 617 24.63 9.57 -0.52
C GLY A 617 24.87 8.07 -0.34
N THR A 618 25.11 7.69 0.92
CA THR A 618 25.28 6.30 1.36
C THR A 618 24.45 6.00 2.60
N GLY A 619 24.40 4.74 3.01
CA GLY A 619 23.73 4.37 4.25
C GLY A 619 23.65 2.87 4.47
N TYR A 620 23.09 2.51 5.60
CA TYR A 620 22.81 1.12 5.93
C TYR A 620 21.56 0.99 6.81
N ALA A 621 20.96 -0.19 6.79
CA ALA A 621 19.91 -0.54 7.74
C ALA A 621 20.04 -2.02 8.13
N TYR A 622 19.69 -2.34 9.37
CA TYR A 622 19.66 -3.71 9.86
C TYR A 622 18.57 -3.89 10.91
N GLY A 623 18.16 -5.14 11.11
CA GLY A 623 17.13 -5.41 12.10
C GLY A 623 16.78 -6.88 12.23
N ALA A 624 15.79 -7.11 13.11
CA ALA A 624 15.21 -8.41 13.35
C ALA A 624 13.70 -8.32 13.48
N ASP A 625 12.99 -9.24 12.82
CA ASP A 625 11.54 -9.30 12.77
C ASP A 625 11.05 -10.62 13.36
N PHE A 626 10.00 -10.57 14.17
CA PHE A 626 9.35 -11.73 14.75
C PHE A 626 7.85 -11.65 14.50
N SER A 627 7.23 -12.75 14.10
CA SER A 627 5.78 -12.82 13.97
C SER A 627 5.21 -14.17 14.35
N LEU A 628 4.10 -14.15 15.06
CA LEU A 628 3.25 -15.30 15.35
C LEU A 628 1.90 -15.06 14.69
N ILE A 629 1.54 -15.89 13.72
CA ILE A 629 0.36 -15.73 12.88
C ILE A 629 -0.56 -16.92 13.09
N LYS A 630 -1.76 -16.63 13.59
CA LYS A 630 -2.89 -17.56 13.66
C LYS A 630 -3.86 -17.23 12.55
N ARG A 631 -3.88 -18.05 11.51
CA ARG A 631 -4.81 -17.90 10.38
C ARG A 631 -6.25 -18.14 10.82
N LEU A 632 -7.18 -17.52 10.11
CA LEU A 632 -8.58 -17.69 10.40
C LEU A 632 -8.97 -19.17 10.29
N SER A 633 -9.33 -19.73 11.43
CA SER A 633 -9.84 -21.09 11.53
C SER A 633 -10.99 -21.09 12.52
N LYS A 634 -12.15 -21.56 12.11
CA LYS A 634 -13.37 -21.60 12.92
C LYS A 634 -13.78 -20.19 13.43
N LYS A 635 -13.25 -19.74 14.59
CA LYS A 635 -13.73 -18.55 15.30
C LYS A 635 -12.66 -17.50 15.53
N TYR A 636 -11.37 -17.86 15.39
CA TYR A 636 -10.27 -16.99 15.80
C TYR A 636 -9.32 -16.73 14.64
N TYR A 637 -8.90 -15.49 14.55
CA TYR A 637 -7.82 -15.00 13.72
C TYR A 637 -6.96 -14.06 14.56
N GLY A 638 -5.66 -14.02 14.34
CA GLY A 638 -4.81 -13.09 15.05
C GLY A 638 -3.37 -13.10 14.56
N GLN A 639 -2.67 -12.04 14.89
CA GLN A 639 -1.25 -11.89 14.61
C GLN A 639 -0.61 -11.06 15.70
N VAL A 640 0.59 -11.46 16.11
CA VAL A 640 1.47 -10.65 16.95
C VAL A 640 2.78 -10.50 16.20
N SER A 641 3.28 -9.28 16.09
CA SER A 641 4.56 -8.98 15.46
C SER A 641 5.37 -8.01 16.32
N TYR A 642 6.69 -8.18 16.27
CA TYR A 642 7.65 -7.26 16.84
C TYR A 642 8.83 -7.13 15.89
N SER A 643 9.30 -5.89 15.74
CA SER A 643 10.48 -5.57 14.93
C SER A 643 11.42 -4.64 15.67
N TYR A 644 12.69 -4.93 15.54
CA TYR A 644 13.77 -4.02 15.89
C TYR A 644 14.50 -3.61 14.61
N MET A 645 14.76 -2.31 14.44
CA MET A 645 15.53 -1.83 13.29
C MET A 645 16.39 -0.62 13.65
N GLN A 646 17.48 -0.47 12.90
CA GLN A 646 18.28 0.75 12.82
C GLN A 646 18.49 1.08 11.35
N SER A 647 18.30 2.35 10.97
CA SER A 647 18.51 2.84 9.60
C SER A 647 19.20 4.20 9.62
N VAL A 648 20.34 4.27 8.95
CA VAL A 648 21.24 5.42 8.95
C VAL A 648 21.54 5.85 7.52
N ARG A 649 21.73 7.16 7.32
CA ARG A 649 22.13 7.78 6.05
C ARG A 649 23.31 8.71 6.29
N ASP A 650 24.10 8.91 5.24
CA ASP A 650 25.14 9.91 5.13
C ASP A 650 25.01 10.55 3.73
N ASP A 651 24.74 11.84 3.69
CA ASP A 651 24.65 12.60 2.44
C ASP A 651 26.03 12.99 1.89
N ASN A 652 27.11 12.66 2.60
CA ASN A 652 28.48 13.06 2.29
C ASN A 652 28.65 14.60 2.15
N ASP A 653 27.83 15.36 2.88
CA ASP A 653 27.85 16.83 2.92
C ASP A 653 28.80 17.39 4.01
N GLY A 654 29.52 16.51 4.68
CA GLY A 654 30.44 16.83 5.75
C GLY A 654 29.81 16.94 7.14
N LEU A 655 28.49 16.75 7.27
CA LEU A 655 27.78 16.73 8.56
C LEU A 655 27.76 15.34 9.21
N GLY A 656 28.14 14.29 8.46
CA GLY A 656 28.24 12.91 8.93
C GLY A 656 26.93 12.15 8.90
N GLU A 657 26.94 10.96 9.51
CA GLU A 657 25.79 10.05 9.55
C GLU A 657 24.65 10.62 10.41
N TYR A 658 23.41 10.36 9.98
CA TYR A 658 22.21 10.71 10.71
C TYR A 658 21.15 9.59 10.63
N ASP A 659 20.27 9.52 11.63
CA ASP A 659 19.14 8.58 11.63
C ASP A 659 18.17 8.93 10.49
N TYR A 660 17.84 7.92 9.68
CA TYR A 660 16.88 8.12 8.58
C TYR A 660 15.46 8.38 9.12
N THR A 661 14.68 9.19 8.43
CA THR A 661 13.30 9.55 8.84
C THR A 661 12.43 8.34 9.19
N PHE A 662 12.65 7.19 8.57
CA PHE A 662 11.96 5.93 8.89
C PHE A 662 12.79 5.00 9.80
N ASN A 663 13.79 5.54 10.53
CA ASN A 663 14.44 4.84 11.61
C ASN A 663 13.51 4.79 12.82
N ILE A 664 12.76 3.73 12.96
CA ILE A 664 11.80 3.50 14.06
C ILE A 664 12.23 2.22 14.76
N PRO A 665 13.11 2.32 15.79
CA PRO A 665 13.80 1.19 16.38
C PRO A 665 12.90 0.08 16.89
N HIS A 666 11.76 0.39 17.48
CA HIS A 666 10.86 -0.61 18.03
C HIS A 666 9.46 -0.46 17.46
N VAL A 667 8.94 -1.52 16.86
CA VAL A 667 7.56 -1.61 16.37
C VAL A 667 6.92 -2.89 16.92
N PHE A 668 5.84 -2.76 17.65
CA PHE A 668 5.04 -3.85 18.16
C PHE A 668 3.60 -3.75 17.68
N SER A 669 3.03 -4.86 17.21
CA SER A 669 1.63 -4.90 16.79
C SER A 669 0.99 -6.21 17.23
N ALA A 670 -0.24 -6.14 17.72
CA ALA A 670 -1.05 -7.30 18.06
C ALA A 670 -2.47 -7.10 17.53
N LEU A 671 -2.96 -8.05 16.75
CA LEU A 671 -4.30 -8.10 16.17
C LEU A 671 -4.99 -9.38 16.61
N ALA A 672 -6.24 -9.27 17.06
CA ALA A 672 -7.10 -10.39 17.35
C ALA A 672 -8.50 -10.16 16.77
N SER A 673 -9.08 -11.18 16.15
CA SER A 673 -10.45 -11.16 15.65
C SER A 673 -11.17 -12.42 16.14
N TYR A 674 -12.38 -12.24 16.63
CA TYR A 674 -13.22 -13.29 17.19
C TYR A 674 -14.62 -13.28 16.57
N LYS A 675 -15.06 -14.44 16.09
CA LYS A 675 -16.40 -14.69 15.56
C LYS A 675 -17.16 -15.62 16.51
N PRO A 676 -17.87 -15.06 17.51
CA PRO A 676 -18.61 -15.88 18.47
C PRO A 676 -19.72 -16.71 17.81
N ASN A 677 -20.36 -16.15 16.79
CA ASN A 677 -21.43 -16.75 15.99
C ASN A 677 -21.47 -16.13 14.60
N ASP A 678 -22.44 -16.52 13.76
CA ASP A 678 -22.52 -16.03 12.37
C ASP A 678 -22.98 -14.56 12.26
N LYS A 679 -23.48 -13.97 13.36
CA LYS A 679 -23.95 -12.58 13.38
C LYS A 679 -22.84 -11.59 13.74
N TRP A 680 -21.93 -11.93 14.64
CA TRP A 680 -20.96 -11.02 15.20
C TRP A 680 -19.54 -11.36 14.76
N VAL A 681 -18.79 -10.34 14.36
CA VAL A 681 -17.33 -10.35 14.25
C VAL A 681 -16.79 -9.20 15.08
N LEU A 682 -15.91 -9.50 16.01
CA LEU A 682 -15.27 -8.53 16.93
C LEU A 682 -13.78 -8.57 16.69
N SER A 683 -13.16 -7.42 16.54
CA SER A 683 -11.72 -7.32 16.31
C SER A 683 -11.11 -6.22 17.17
N ALA A 684 -9.88 -6.44 17.61
CA ALA A 684 -9.09 -5.46 18.35
C ALA A 684 -7.66 -5.47 17.82
N LYS A 685 -7.04 -4.32 17.74
CA LYS A 685 -5.64 -4.14 17.34
C LYS A 685 -4.95 -3.17 18.27
N PHE A 686 -3.78 -3.55 18.75
CA PHE A 686 -2.86 -2.69 19.47
C PHE A 686 -1.61 -2.45 18.64
N ARG A 687 -1.14 -1.21 18.58
CA ARG A 687 0.15 -0.84 17.97
C ARG A 687 0.92 0.07 18.91
N TYR A 688 2.21 -0.17 18.97
CA TYR A 688 3.21 0.68 19.59
C TYR A 688 4.39 0.82 18.63
N SER A 689 4.92 2.03 18.51
CA SER A 689 6.24 2.25 17.93
C SER A 689 6.94 3.40 18.63
N THR A 690 8.27 3.33 18.68
CA THR A 690 9.07 4.50 19.05
C THR A 690 8.80 5.66 18.12
N GLY A 691 8.97 6.88 18.61
CA GLY A 691 8.87 8.08 17.81
C GLY A 691 9.85 8.08 16.64
N ARG A 692 9.46 8.67 15.53
CA ARG A 692 10.36 8.81 14.38
C ARG A 692 11.31 9.99 14.57
N PRO A 693 12.49 9.93 13.97
CA PRO A 693 13.44 11.04 13.94
C PRO A 693 12.89 12.24 13.17
N ILE A 694 13.12 13.42 13.70
CA ILE A 694 12.87 14.72 13.07
C ILE A 694 14.03 15.66 13.33
N ASP A 695 14.13 16.70 12.51
CA ASP A 695 15.15 17.71 12.61
C ASP A 695 15.08 18.48 13.94
N ASP A 696 16.22 18.88 14.45
CA ASP A 696 16.34 19.74 15.63
C ASP A 696 16.79 21.14 15.22
N PHE A 697 16.22 22.18 15.86
CA PHE A 697 16.35 23.55 15.43
C PHE A 697 16.60 24.50 16.61
N ILE A 698 17.27 25.60 16.31
CA ILE A 698 17.28 26.82 17.12
C ILE A 698 16.38 27.84 16.43
N VAL A 699 15.54 28.52 17.21
CA VAL A 699 14.66 29.59 16.72
C VAL A 699 15.35 30.94 16.87
N HIS A 700 15.34 31.74 15.83
CA HIS A 700 15.88 33.09 15.79
C HIS A 700 14.77 34.09 15.50
N ASP A 701 14.87 35.27 16.12
CA ASP A 701 14.02 36.41 15.84
C ASP A 701 14.60 37.18 14.65
N ASN A 702 13.80 37.38 13.62
CA ASN A 702 14.19 38.17 12.45
C ASN A 702 13.59 39.56 12.53
N VAL A 703 14.43 40.57 12.66
CA VAL A 703 13.99 41.97 12.59
C VAL A 703 14.04 42.44 11.15
N PHE A 704 12.90 42.61 10.53
CA PHE A 704 12.81 43.25 9.20
C PHE A 704 12.83 44.79 9.39
N ASN A 705 13.60 45.51 8.56
CA ASN A 705 13.65 46.97 8.57
C ASN A 705 12.33 47.65 8.19
N ASP A 706 11.37 46.89 7.71
CA ASP A 706 10.01 47.36 7.46
C ASP A 706 9.17 47.05 8.71
N LEU A 707 8.70 48.08 9.37
CA LEU A 707 8.12 48.15 10.73
C LEU A 707 6.89 47.25 10.98
N THR A 708 6.53 46.35 10.09
CA THR A 708 5.27 45.65 10.15
C THR A 708 5.33 44.13 10.33
N LEU A 709 6.49 43.46 10.22
CA LEU A 709 6.50 41.98 10.32
C LEU A 709 7.79 41.49 11.02
N LEU A 710 7.71 41.29 12.32
CA LEU A 710 8.63 40.44 13.05
C LEU A 710 8.30 39.00 12.68
N ARG A 711 9.25 38.26 12.08
CA ARG A 711 9.10 36.86 11.77
C ARG A 711 10.23 36.05 12.36
N TYR A 712 9.94 34.88 12.80
CA TYR A 712 10.90 33.95 13.37
C TYR A 712 11.43 33.02 12.28
N SER A 713 12.63 32.49 12.48
CA SER A 713 13.23 31.48 11.63
C SER A 713 13.83 30.35 12.43
N GLN A 714 14.08 29.22 11.78
CA GLN A 714 14.73 28.04 12.39
C GLN A 714 16.10 27.81 11.74
N GLU A 715 17.13 27.65 12.56
CA GLU A 715 18.42 27.15 12.15
C GLU A 715 18.50 25.66 12.47
N LEU A 716 18.74 24.81 11.47
CA LEU A 716 18.93 23.38 11.62
C LEU A 716 20.25 23.12 12.38
N THR A 717 20.14 22.58 13.59
CA THR A 717 21.28 22.19 14.42
C THR A 717 21.69 20.75 14.23
N SER A 718 20.72 19.87 14.04
CA SER A 718 20.96 18.45 13.81
C SER A 718 19.86 17.85 12.93
N ARG A 719 20.26 17.22 11.82
CA ARG A 719 19.35 16.51 10.95
C ARG A 719 18.84 15.28 11.69
N ASN A 720 17.51 15.11 11.78
CA ASN A 720 16.87 14.03 12.51
C ASN A 720 17.41 13.82 13.94
N GLY A 721 17.83 14.92 14.60
CA GLY A 721 18.54 14.91 15.89
C GLY A 721 17.65 14.67 17.11
N ARG A 722 16.33 14.70 16.96
CA ARG A 722 15.37 14.42 18.03
C ARG A 722 14.27 13.48 17.56
N LEU A 723 13.53 12.91 18.51
CA LEU A 723 12.42 12.00 18.22
C LEU A 723 11.08 12.68 18.51
N LEU A 724 10.07 12.39 17.67
CA LEU A 724 8.68 12.61 18.05
C LEU A 724 8.29 11.71 19.23
N ASN A 725 7.15 12.00 19.84
CA ASN A 725 6.58 11.11 20.85
C ASN A 725 6.30 9.72 20.29
N ASP A 726 6.38 8.71 21.15
CA ASP A 726 6.03 7.34 20.80
C ASP A 726 4.58 7.26 20.31
N PHE A 727 4.37 6.45 19.27
CA PHE A 727 3.05 6.16 18.75
C PHE A 727 2.39 5.02 19.53
N VAL A 728 1.17 5.25 20.01
CA VAL A 728 0.35 4.23 20.68
C VAL A 728 -1.07 4.30 20.14
N SER A 729 -1.61 3.18 19.68
CA SER A 729 -3.00 3.10 19.23
C SER A 729 -3.65 1.79 19.66
N PHE A 730 -4.85 1.87 20.22
CA PHE A 730 -5.71 0.72 20.47
C PHE A 730 -7.01 0.88 19.69
N ASP A 731 -7.17 0.03 18.67
CA ASP A 731 -8.27 0.08 17.72
C ASP A 731 -9.24 -1.06 17.99
N ILE A 732 -10.54 -0.80 17.83
CA ILE A 732 -11.61 -1.81 18.00
C ILE A 732 -12.57 -1.77 16.81
N ARG A 733 -13.08 -2.95 16.44
CA ARG A 733 -14.09 -3.07 15.38
C ARG A 733 -15.14 -4.10 15.76
N ALA A 734 -16.40 -3.80 15.44
CA ALA A 734 -17.53 -4.71 15.58
C ALA A 734 -18.36 -4.71 14.30
N ASP A 735 -18.60 -5.89 13.73
CA ASP A 735 -19.49 -6.09 12.58
C ASP A 735 -20.68 -6.94 13.02
N TYR A 736 -21.89 -6.50 12.68
CA TYR A 736 -23.14 -7.22 12.91
C TYR A 736 -23.82 -7.58 11.59
N ASN A 737 -23.92 -8.89 11.30
CA ASN A 737 -24.44 -9.43 10.05
C ASN A 737 -25.88 -9.92 10.25
N ILE A 738 -26.76 -9.45 9.39
CA ILE A 738 -28.17 -9.83 9.34
C ILE A 738 -28.43 -10.51 7.99
N GLN A 739 -28.71 -11.80 8.03
CA GLN A 739 -29.09 -12.56 6.82
C GLN A 739 -30.60 -12.40 6.58
N MET A 740 -30.96 -11.99 5.37
CA MET A 740 -32.32 -11.90 4.87
C MET A 740 -32.52 -12.93 3.75
N LYS A 741 -33.74 -13.09 3.23
CA LYS A 741 -34.06 -14.14 2.25
C LYS A 741 -33.24 -14.08 0.97
N ARG A 742 -32.95 -12.87 0.46
CA ARG A 742 -32.25 -12.63 -0.81
C ARG A 742 -31.14 -11.61 -0.69
N SER A 743 -30.89 -11.12 0.52
CA SER A 743 -29.92 -10.07 0.79
C SER A 743 -29.23 -10.31 2.13
N ALA A 744 -28.12 -9.65 2.32
CA ALA A 744 -27.42 -9.57 3.60
C ALA A 744 -27.18 -8.11 3.95
N LEU A 745 -27.37 -7.76 5.22
CA LEU A 745 -27.04 -6.44 5.77
C LEU A 745 -25.92 -6.60 6.79
N THR A 746 -24.87 -5.83 6.63
CA THR A 746 -23.81 -5.71 7.64
C THR A 746 -23.83 -4.30 8.19
N LEU A 747 -23.94 -4.16 9.51
CA LEU A 747 -23.68 -2.92 10.23
C LEU A 747 -22.29 -3.00 10.82
N PHE A 748 -21.49 -1.95 10.76
CA PHE A 748 -20.16 -1.94 11.36
C PHE A 748 -19.85 -0.64 12.09
N LEU A 749 -19.03 -0.79 13.12
CA LEU A 749 -18.40 0.29 13.87
C LEU A 749 -16.91 -0.04 13.96
N ASP A 750 -16.06 0.88 13.55
CA ASP A 750 -14.60 0.79 13.60
C ASP A 750 -14.05 2.05 14.26
N ILE A 751 -13.41 1.92 15.40
CA ILE A 751 -12.85 3.04 16.17
C ILE A 751 -11.34 2.89 16.20
N THR A 752 -10.65 3.81 15.52
CA THR A 752 -9.21 3.94 15.61
C THR A 752 -8.88 4.73 16.89
N ASP A 753 -7.88 4.28 17.63
CA ASP A 753 -7.35 4.91 18.84
C ASP A 753 -8.43 5.28 19.87
N ILE A 754 -9.13 4.26 20.39
CA ILE A 754 -10.18 4.45 21.41
C ILE A 754 -9.67 5.14 22.70
N GLN A 755 -8.37 5.12 22.94
CA GLN A 755 -7.72 5.79 24.08
C GLN A 755 -7.66 7.30 23.88
N ASN A 756 -7.91 7.78 22.65
CA ASN A 756 -7.78 9.18 22.25
C ASN A 756 -6.37 9.75 22.51
N THR A 757 -5.35 8.96 22.23
CA THR A 757 -3.96 9.41 22.32
C THR A 757 -3.67 10.33 21.16
N PHE A 758 -3.24 11.56 21.43
CA PHE A 758 -2.83 12.48 20.36
C PHE A 758 -1.49 12.04 19.78
N ASN A 759 -1.55 11.17 18.76
CA ASN A 759 -0.38 10.67 18.07
C ASN A 759 0.13 11.71 17.07
N VAL A 760 1.24 12.38 17.40
CA VAL A 760 1.84 13.40 16.56
C VAL A 760 2.46 12.76 15.31
N ASN A 761 2.02 13.20 14.13
CA ASN A 761 2.54 12.72 12.85
C ASN A 761 3.67 13.60 12.32
N PHE A 762 3.53 14.93 12.48
CA PHE A 762 4.56 15.91 12.12
C PHE A 762 4.40 17.19 12.92
N GLU A 763 5.48 17.94 12.93
CA GLU A 763 5.54 19.28 13.50
C GLU A 763 5.78 20.29 12.39
N GLN A 764 5.11 21.43 12.47
CA GLN A 764 5.25 22.54 11.52
C GLN A 764 5.64 23.79 12.27
N PHE A 765 6.73 24.40 11.86
CA PHE A 765 7.15 25.70 12.37
C PHE A 765 6.27 26.81 11.80
N ILE A 766 5.89 27.76 12.67
CA ILE A 766 5.07 28.92 12.32
C ILE A 766 5.95 30.16 12.38
N PRO A 767 6.41 30.73 11.25
CA PRO A 767 7.32 31.87 11.22
C PRO A 767 6.76 33.15 11.85
N LEU A 768 5.42 33.29 11.91
CA LEU A 768 4.75 34.47 12.51
C LEU A 768 4.87 34.52 14.03
N THR A 769 4.87 33.38 14.69
CA THR A 769 4.84 33.27 16.15
C THR A 769 6.10 32.68 16.74
N GLY A 770 6.93 32.05 15.90
CA GLY A 770 8.13 31.32 16.35
C GLY A 770 7.81 30.01 17.07
N GLN A 771 6.54 29.56 17.04
CA GLN A 771 6.09 28.34 17.69
C GLN A 771 6.07 27.17 16.72
N VAL A 772 5.90 25.98 17.27
CA VAL A 772 5.76 24.74 16.50
C VAL A 772 4.35 24.21 16.72
N SER A 773 3.56 24.18 15.64
CA SER A 773 2.29 23.47 15.62
C SER A 773 2.50 21.98 15.43
N ARG A 774 1.67 21.18 16.08
CA ARG A 774 1.70 19.72 16.00
C ARG A 774 0.47 19.20 15.28
N SER A 775 0.67 18.37 14.29
CA SER A 775 -0.43 17.69 13.61
C SER A 775 -0.44 16.22 13.96
N GLY A 776 -1.60 15.73 14.35
CA GLY A 776 -1.81 14.36 14.76
C GLY A 776 -3.27 13.95 14.62
N LEU A 777 -3.55 12.69 14.90
CA LEU A 777 -4.90 12.17 14.95
C LEU A 777 -5.09 11.43 16.28
N GLY A 778 -6.14 11.79 17.01
CA GLY A 778 -6.62 11.05 18.16
C GLY A 778 -7.69 10.01 17.75
N MET A 779 -8.70 9.85 18.60
CA MET A 779 -9.79 8.91 18.35
C MET A 779 -10.57 9.26 17.07
N PHE A 780 -10.69 8.30 16.17
CA PHE A 780 -11.43 8.45 14.93
C PHE A 780 -12.46 7.31 14.75
N PRO A 781 -13.75 7.58 14.98
CA PRO A 781 -14.80 6.60 14.77
C PRO A 781 -15.25 6.58 13.31
N THR A 782 -15.41 5.38 12.76
CA THR A 782 -16.03 5.13 11.47
C THR A 782 -17.17 4.16 11.63
N PHE A 783 -18.31 4.45 11.08
CA PHE A 783 -19.46 3.55 11.10
C PHE A 783 -20.15 3.54 9.74
N GLY A 784 -20.86 2.48 9.48
CA GLY A 784 -21.57 2.34 8.22
C GLY A 784 -22.43 1.10 8.12
N LEU A 785 -23.05 0.99 6.98
CA LEU A 785 -23.88 -0.14 6.62
C LEU A 785 -23.52 -0.63 5.20
N LYS A 786 -23.58 -1.93 5.02
CA LYS A 786 -23.44 -2.58 3.72
C LYS A 786 -24.66 -3.46 3.47
N ILE A 787 -25.28 -3.28 2.32
CA ILE A 787 -26.32 -4.19 1.82
C ILE A 787 -25.77 -4.95 0.62
N GLU A 788 -26.07 -6.23 0.56
CA GLU A 788 -25.71 -7.14 -0.54
C GLU A 788 -26.98 -7.82 -1.06
N LEU A 789 -27.29 -7.59 -2.36
CA LEU A 789 -28.51 -8.04 -3.05
C LEU A 789 -28.22 -9.18 -4.01
#